data_527900fa5edadc315e65b1f228153a4c
#
_entry.id   527900fa5edadc315e65b1f228153a4c
#
_cell.length_a   1.000
_cell.length_b   1.000
_cell.length_c   1.000
_cell.angle_alpha   90.00
_cell.angle_beta   90.00
_cell.angle_gamma   90.00
#
_symmetry.space_group_name_H-M   'P 1'
#
loop_
_entity.id
_entity.type
_entity.pdbx_description
1 polymer ?
#
loop_
_entity_poly.entity_id
_entity_poly.type
_entity_poly.pdbx_seq_one_letter_code
_entity_poly.pdbx_strand_id
1 'polypeptide(L)'
;MSSTDTAARTASDSAALRAELDITKLHALPSEQQDLYLLTFTSDLVQHISGLEKPQVSAQQKFLKKELFKILTLSSPTITRVVRNNLGRCFGAIFSKGDRGILFETVTDLLGLLNAGKHEELKTKFAAAHCLGEVFAAAGESVFAQAGAVISSLLKLLKNASNHTGFRGSIFAVLRKVVVGVGIPVDESAARDIWKQARNAATGDKSTFVQVHACRCLEQLLNTTPFFDNANDFDHVKTVTLKVIDSPAAPVRHAAAACLARALAKLHATEAAVAPMPKSKKAKRQSKKPAPRPGEDEEEAEVSESSASKRPESRLFFLLPDLLRQLSTQYSRSGTSNRARAGIAVCYKHVLRTLGVKFVQERYGEIAGHLLFDLLNHPAVTYNRFRLLMTRKFVKSILEDTVGLESLREDSQLNAARWLINGVLKDYPQVIQERREPSKYTLTSTLSALSSLISSLGSAFTALAEPCRDALLQVLPHPSYTVRIHAAHCLRSFVLACPHQLLSCVTIALNSLNREIGQLSTPRQAPRRCVGYANGLSAMLSTSRLQPLYGSVEVYSRVFAQATDLLKTSSNSELRAASTQIQVAWILIGGLMPLGPSFVKIHLSQLMLLWKNALPKHLGKENFAQRGNLEMSFLAHVRECALGSLLVFLEFNSKLVTADGARRIATMLQNTVGFLDDLPKQKSVTDISQRLHPSLQLHDLTTMVQRRVLQCFSKLIHVHPLSHGDVISQTSLLSLAISSFAEPDSTQSGPLESSITASTAQFETLWDLSDNFAFGLTGLAREYVHVTLSGRHQNDNGPAWSAVESADQAIDDSVSFENAL
;
A
#
# COMPACT_ATOMS: atom_id res chain seq x y z
N MET A 1 26.10 15.66 62.72
CA MET A 1 26.12 16.26 61.38
C MET A 1 27.52 16.12 60.73
N SER A 2 28.13 14.94 60.72
CA SER A 2 29.45 14.78 60.05
C SER A 2 29.66 13.46 59.31
N SER A 3 28.72 12.54 59.36
CA SER A 3 28.85 11.25 58.64
C SER A 3 28.13 11.21 57.27
N THR A 4 27.17 12.08 57.06
CA THR A 4 26.43 12.17 55.79
C THR A 4 27.17 13.00 54.72
N ASP A 5 27.95 14.00 55.12
CA ASP A 5 28.77 14.80 54.20
C ASP A 5 29.99 14.05 53.65
N THR A 6 30.56 13.12 54.41
CA THR A 6 31.71 12.33 53.96
C THR A 6 31.29 11.24 52.97
N ALA A 7 30.13 10.64 53.16
CA ALA A 7 29.58 9.64 52.24
C ALA A 7 29.13 10.26 50.90
N ALA A 8 28.58 11.46 50.94
CA ALA A 8 28.19 12.22 49.73
C ALA A 8 29.45 12.69 48.93
N ARG A 9 30.54 13.10 49.62
CA ARG A 9 31.81 13.44 48.96
C ARG A 9 32.50 12.22 48.37
N THR A 10 32.57 11.10 49.06
CA THR A 10 33.18 9.87 48.54
C THR A 10 32.37 9.28 47.35
N ALA A 11 31.03 9.35 47.38
CA ALA A 11 30.21 8.97 46.26
C ALA A 11 30.35 9.91 45.04
N SER A 12 30.48 11.23 45.28
CA SER A 12 30.78 12.23 44.25
C SER A 12 32.15 12.02 43.63
N ASP A 13 33.19 11.74 44.43
CA ASP A 13 34.53 11.48 43.96
C ASP A 13 34.67 10.16 43.20
N SER A 14 33.94 9.09 43.59
CA SER A 14 33.90 7.82 42.89
C SER A 14 33.13 7.89 41.56
N ALA A 15 32.10 8.74 41.50
CA ALA A 15 31.36 9.02 40.27
C ALA A 15 32.18 9.93 39.31
N ALA A 16 32.94 10.90 39.84
CA ALA A 16 33.85 11.72 39.05
C ALA A 16 34.99 10.90 38.44
N LEU A 17 35.56 9.96 39.17
CA LEU A 17 36.60 9.02 38.68
C LEU A 17 36.09 8.09 37.54
N ARG A 18 34.82 7.74 37.51
CA ARG A 18 34.22 6.97 36.41
C ARG A 18 33.99 7.78 35.13
N ALA A 19 33.93 9.08 35.21
CA ALA A 19 33.67 9.97 34.07
C ALA A 19 34.96 10.55 33.44
N GLU A 20 36.16 10.29 34.03
CA GLU A 20 37.45 10.74 33.50
C GLU A 20 38.06 9.71 32.55
N LEU A 21 38.46 10.18 31.37
CA LEU A 21 39.18 9.34 30.37
C LEU A 21 40.65 9.23 30.75
N ASP A 22 41.09 8.00 31.03
CA ASP A 22 42.52 7.69 31.21
C ASP A 22 43.20 7.51 29.83
N ILE A 23 43.82 8.59 29.37
CA ILE A 23 44.51 8.64 28.09
C ILE A 23 45.77 7.76 28.11
N THR A 24 46.43 7.62 29.24
CA THR A 24 47.66 6.81 29.37
C THR A 24 47.29 5.32 29.19
N LYS A 25 46.23 4.89 29.82
CA LYS A 25 45.70 3.55 29.65
C LYS A 25 45.22 3.29 28.24
N LEU A 26 44.54 4.26 27.60
CA LEU A 26 44.09 4.16 26.23
C LEU A 26 45.26 3.91 25.25
N HIS A 27 46.32 4.70 25.38
CA HIS A 27 47.50 4.59 24.51
C HIS A 27 48.37 3.36 24.80
N ALA A 28 48.27 2.78 26.00
CA ALA A 28 48.94 1.53 26.36
C ALA A 28 48.31 0.27 25.74
N LEU A 29 47.06 0.35 25.28
CA LEU A 29 46.34 -0.76 24.66
C LEU A 29 46.76 -0.94 23.19
N PRO A 30 46.73 -2.20 22.66
CA PRO A 30 46.85 -2.45 21.24
C PRO A 30 45.83 -1.69 20.41
N SER A 31 46.17 -1.26 19.20
CA SER A 31 45.31 -0.42 18.35
C SER A 31 43.87 -0.96 18.15
N GLU A 32 43.74 -2.28 18.04
CA GLU A 32 42.41 -2.94 17.92
C GLU A 32 41.58 -2.81 19.19
N GLN A 33 42.18 -2.74 20.36
CA GLN A 33 41.49 -2.62 21.65
C GLN A 33 41.21 -1.17 22.03
N GLN A 34 41.92 -0.20 21.46
CA GLN A 34 41.69 1.23 21.70
C GLN A 34 40.29 1.68 21.28
N ASP A 35 39.84 1.25 20.09
CA ASP A 35 38.49 1.58 19.61
C ASP A 35 37.41 0.99 20.51
N LEU A 36 37.58 -0.25 20.99
CA LEU A 36 36.63 -0.91 21.88
C LEU A 36 36.62 -0.22 23.25
N TYR A 37 37.76 0.11 23.78
CA TYR A 37 37.89 0.85 25.06
C TYR A 37 37.19 2.22 24.99
N LEU A 38 37.42 3.00 23.92
CA LEU A 38 36.76 4.27 23.70
C LEU A 38 35.25 4.15 23.51
N LEU A 39 34.82 3.10 22.82
CA LEU A 39 33.41 2.79 22.65
C LEU A 39 32.73 2.44 23.97
N THR A 40 33.33 1.57 24.77
CA THR A 40 32.79 1.18 26.08
C THR A 40 32.74 2.38 27.00
N PHE A 41 33.83 3.14 27.10
CA PHE A 41 33.90 4.35 27.92
C PHE A 41 32.81 5.36 27.54
N THR A 42 32.63 5.65 26.22
CA THR A 42 31.61 6.61 25.79
C THR A 42 30.20 6.09 26.01
N SER A 43 29.95 4.76 25.93
CA SER A 43 28.67 4.17 26.27
C SER A 43 28.34 4.25 27.74
N ASP A 44 29.32 3.96 28.59
CA ASP A 44 29.19 4.09 30.06
C ASP A 44 28.96 5.56 30.45
N LEU A 45 29.65 6.48 29.78
CA LEU A 45 29.49 7.93 30.02
C LEU A 45 28.06 8.39 29.62
N VAL A 46 27.50 7.91 28.53
CA VAL A 46 26.10 8.19 28.16
C VAL A 46 25.13 7.68 29.23
N GLN A 47 25.33 6.46 29.73
CA GLN A 47 24.49 5.90 30.79
C GLN A 47 24.65 6.70 32.09
N HIS A 48 25.86 7.03 32.48
CA HIS A 48 26.15 7.82 33.65
C HIS A 48 25.44 9.19 33.59
N ILE A 49 25.64 9.98 32.52
CA ILE A 49 25.01 11.30 32.35
C ILE A 49 23.48 11.19 32.29
N SER A 50 22.95 10.15 31.66
CA SER A 50 21.51 9.93 31.59
C SER A 50 20.88 9.61 32.94
N GLY A 51 21.63 8.95 33.83
CA GLY A 51 21.21 8.62 35.19
C GLY A 51 21.32 9.79 36.20
N LEU A 52 22.08 10.83 35.90
CA LEU A 52 22.24 12.00 36.78
C LEU A 52 20.96 12.85 36.79
N GLU A 53 20.64 13.38 37.97
CA GLU A 53 19.61 14.39 38.14
C GLU A 53 20.10 15.80 37.75
N LYS A 54 19.17 16.72 37.50
CA LYS A 54 19.45 18.09 37.06
C LYS A 54 20.52 18.82 37.92
N PRO A 55 20.45 18.82 39.28
CA PRO A 55 21.47 19.49 40.13
C PRO A 55 22.86 18.86 39.96
N GLN A 56 22.93 17.51 39.80
CA GLN A 56 24.19 16.81 39.65
C GLN A 56 24.84 17.09 38.30
N VAL A 57 24.02 17.16 37.24
CA VAL A 57 24.49 17.54 35.90
C VAL A 57 25.04 18.97 35.94
N SER A 58 24.33 19.91 36.57
CA SER A 58 24.77 21.31 36.67
C SER A 58 26.10 21.45 37.43
N ALA A 59 26.31 20.65 38.49
CA ALA A 59 27.54 20.65 39.25
C ALA A 59 28.74 20.08 38.44
N GLN A 60 28.51 19.06 37.63
CA GLN A 60 29.57 18.35 36.90
C GLN A 60 29.75 18.83 35.45
N GLN A 61 28.87 19.66 34.93
CA GLN A 61 28.81 19.96 33.49
C GLN A 61 30.10 20.57 32.92
N LYS A 62 30.86 21.38 33.70
CA LYS A 62 32.16 21.93 33.28
C LYS A 62 33.21 20.82 33.12
N PHE A 63 33.22 19.90 34.05
CA PHE A 63 34.12 18.73 34.00
C PHE A 63 33.75 17.82 32.84
N LEU A 64 32.47 17.45 32.71
CA LEU A 64 31.97 16.59 31.60
C LEU A 64 32.25 17.24 30.23
N LYS A 65 32.03 18.57 30.07
CA LYS A 65 32.41 19.29 28.85
C LYS A 65 33.88 19.08 28.53
N LYS A 66 34.78 19.28 29.51
CA LYS A 66 36.21 19.13 29.34
C LYS A 66 36.61 17.73 28.87
N GLU A 67 36.01 16.67 29.47
CA GLU A 67 36.26 15.28 29.11
C GLU A 67 35.72 14.97 27.69
N LEU A 68 34.56 15.45 27.32
CA LEU A 68 34.04 15.29 25.97
C LEU A 68 34.90 15.98 24.92
N PHE A 69 35.42 17.17 25.22
CA PHE A 69 36.35 17.86 24.30
C PHE A 69 37.70 17.16 24.22
N LYS A 70 38.23 16.55 25.30
CA LYS A 70 39.44 15.68 25.22
C LYS A 70 39.23 14.55 24.20
N ILE A 71 38.06 13.89 24.23
CA ILE A 71 37.72 12.81 23.26
C ILE A 71 37.60 13.36 21.84
N LEU A 72 36.96 14.53 21.66
CA LEU A 72 36.79 15.15 20.35
C LEU A 72 38.11 15.53 19.68
N THR A 73 39.14 15.88 20.49
CA THR A 73 40.45 16.31 20.00
C THR A 73 41.51 15.22 20.01
N LEU A 74 41.14 13.94 20.31
CA LEU A 74 42.07 12.82 20.24
C LEU A 74 42.56 12.62 18.80
N SER A 75 43.89 12.56 18.64
CA SER A 75 44.52 12.22 17.37
C SER A 75 44.48 10.72 17.06
N SER A 76 44.52 9.88 18.09
CA SER A 76 44.43 8.42 18.02
C SER A 76 43.82 7.88 19.32
N PRO A 77 42.88 6.86 19.22
CA PRO A 77 42.21 6.35 18.02
C PRO A 77 41.27 7.37 17.38
N THR A 78 41.02 7.19 16.08
CA THR A 78 40.12 8.08 15.34
C THR A 78 38.65 7.84 15.75
N ILE A 79 37.88 8.92 15.86
CA ILE A 79 36.48 8.88 16.29
C ILE A 79 35.63 8.07 15.30
N THR A 80 35.13 6.90 15.73
CA THR A 80 34.20 6.06 14.96
C THR A 80 32.78 6.67 14.92
N ARG A 81 31.94 6.16 14.06
CA ARG A 81 30.53 6.60 13.98
C ARG A 81 29.77 6.41 15.30
N VAL A 82 30.02 5.30 15.99
CA VAL A 82 29.30 4.99 17.25
C VAL A 82 29.77 5.90 18.37
N VAL A 83 31.08 6.10 18.52
CA VAL A 83 31.67 7.05 19.49
C VAL A 83 31.12 8.46 19.24
N ARG A 84 31.09 8.91 17.99
CA ARG A 84 30.48 10.21 17.62
C ARG A 84 29.01 10.34 18.06
N ASN A 85 28.21 9.28 17.85
CA ASN A 85 26.80 9.28 18.27
C ASN A 85 26.69 9.34 19.79
N ASN A 86 27.54 8.63 20.51
CA ASN A 86 27.57 8.65 21.98
C ASN A 86 27.97 10.04 22.49
N LEU A 87 29.00 10.67 21.91
CA LEU A 87 29.36 12.05 22.22
C LEU A 87 28.20 13.01 22.02
N GLY A 88 27.51 12.91 20.91
CA GLY A 88 26.32 13.71 20.64
C GLY A 88 25.22 13.51 21.69
N ARG A 89 24.97 12.25 22.11
CA ARG A 89 24.01 11.96 23.21
C ARG A 89 24.47 12.55 24.54
N CYS A 90 25.75 12.50 24.86
CA CYS A 90 26.29 13.13 26.07
C CYS A 90 26.04 14.66 26.06
N PHE A 91 26.38 15.35 24.97
CA PHE A 91 26.09 16.78 24.85
C PHE A 91 24.60 17.08 24.94
N GLY A 92 23.76 16.29 24.23
CA GLY A 92 22.30 16.41 24.31
C GLY A 92 21.78 16.25 25.74
N ALA A 93 22.26 15.25 26.49
CA ALA A 93 21.86 15.01 27.87
C ALA A 93 22.34 16.14 28.83
N ILE A 94 23.56 16.65 28.66
CA ILE A 94 24.08 17.77 29.45
C ILE A 94 23.21 19.01 29.25
N PHE A 95 22.89 19.39 28.01
CA PHE A 95 22.17 20.65 27.76
C PHE A 95 20.64 20.53 27.84
N SER A 96 20.10 19.33 27.94
CA SER A 96 18.69 19.13 28.31
C SER A 96 18.43 19.25 29.81
N LYS A 97 19.43 18.92 30.66
CA LYS A 97 19.29 18.85 32.12
C LYS A 97 20.11 19.91 32.85
N GLY A 98 21.26 20.32 32.31
CA GLY A 98 22.22 21.22 32.93
C GLY A 98 21.88 22.71 32.83
N ASP A 99 22.73 23.54 33.40
CA ASP A 99 22.59 24.98 33.34
C ASP A 99 23.04 25.55 32.00
N ARG A 100 22.46 26.68 31.62
CA ARG A 100 22.79 27.37 30.36
C ARG A 100 24.11 28.16 30.40
N GLY A 101 24.78 28.24 31.55
CA GLY A 101 25.94 29.09 31.75
C GLY A 101 27.12 28.78 30.80
N ILE A 102 27.32 27.50 30.46
CA ILE A 102 28.43 27.10 29.55
C ILE A 102 27.96 26.82 28.12
N LEU A 103 26.67 27.04 27.81
CA LEU A 103 26.08 26.69 26.50
C LEU A 103 26.71 27.49 25.35
N PHE A 104 26.78 28.80 25.51
CA PHE A 104 27.34 29.69 24.47
C PHE A 104 28.83 29.41 24.23
N GLU A 105 29.60 29.21 25.29
CA GLU A 105 31.02 28.83 25.23
C GLU A 105 31.17 27.47 24.49
N THR A 106 30.32 26.47 24.82
CA THR A 106 30.39 25.16 24.16
C THR A 106 30.08 25.26 22.68
N VAL A 107 29.07 26.05 22.28
CA VAL A 107 28.74 26.25 20.87
C VAL A 107 29.91 26.94 20.15
N THR A 108 30.55 27.93 20.79
CA THR A 108 31.72 28.63 20.23
C THR A 108 32.92 27.70 20.07
N ASP A 109 33.19 26.86 21.06
CA ASP A 109 34.29 25.87 21.01
C ASP A 109 34.06 24.83 19.90
N LEU A 110 32.85 24.31 19.80
CA LEU A 110 32.48 23.36 18.71
C LEU A 110 32.58 24.01 17.33
N LEU A 111 32.19 25.29 17.20
CA LEU A 111 32.39 26.06 15.96
C LEU A 111 33.88 26.27 15.67
N GLY A 112 34.70 26.51 16.70
CA GLY A 112 36.14 26.60 16.58
C GLY A 112 36.75 25.34 15.95
N LEU A 113 36.37 24.17 16.44
CA LEU A 113 36.80 22.88 15.87
C LEU A 113 36.33 22.69 14.40
N LEU A 114 35.15 23.15 14.07
CA LEU A 114 34.64 23.06 12.69
C LEU A 114 35.40 23.98 11.73
N ASN A 115 35.75 25.17 12.17
CA ASN A 115 36.41 26.20 11.37
C ASN A 115 37.95 26.10 11.41
N ALA A 116 38.50 25.22 12.25
CA ALA A 116 39.92 24.97 12.34
C ALA A 116 40.57 24.61 10.99
N GLY A 117 41.84 24.95 10.83
CA GLY A 117 42.52 24.89 9.53
C GLY A 117 42.64 23.50 8.90
N LYS A 118 43.43 23.42 7.82
CA LYS A 118 43.59 22.19 6.99
C LYS A 118 44.22 21.00 7.73
N HIS A 119 44.83 21.23 8.89
CA HIS A 119 45.56 20.21 9.66
C HIS A 119 44.68 19.37 10.58
N GLU A 120 43.43 19.78 10.86
CA GLU A 120 42.55 18.96 11.66
C GLU A 120 41.87 17.86 10.82
N GLU A 121 41.78 16.65 11.40
CA GLU A 121 41.19 15.50 10.76
C GLU A 121 39.72 15.72 10.46
N LEU A 122 39.28 15.30 9.28
CA LEU A 122 37.90 15.39 8.82
C LEU A 122 36.95 14.70 9.79
N LYS A 123 37.40 13.64 10.48
CA LYS A 123 36.61 12.90 11.47
C LYS A 123 36.26 13.72 12.70
N THR A 124 37.20 14.54 13.18
CA THR A 124 36.96 15.51 14.27
C THR A 124 35.93 16.53 13.89
N LYS A 125 36.00 17.07 12.66
CA LYS A 125 34.98 17.99 12.12
C LYS A 125 33.61 17.36 12.03
N PHE A 126 33.51 16.07 11.65
CA PHE A 126 32.26 15.32 11.66
C PHE A 126 31.66 15.17 13.05
N ALA A 127 32.52 14.85 14.01
CA ALA A 127 32.08 14.69 15.39
C ALA A 127 31.62 16.02 15.99
N ALA A 128 32.38 17.10 15.79
CA ALA A 128 32.01 18.44 16.25
C ALA A 128 30.68 18.90 15.60
N ALA A 129 30.50 18.71 14.30
CA ALA A 129 29.25 19.03 13.62
C ALA A 129 28.05 18.26 14.20
N HIS A 130 28.23 16.96 14.44
CA HIS A 130 27.20 16.12 15.03
C HIS A 130 26.83 16.57 16.44
N CYS A 131 27.82 16.80 17.29
CA CYS A 131 27.62 17.29 18.67
C CYS A 131 26.91 18.65 18.67
N LEU A 132 27.29 19.56 17.79
CA LEU A 132 26.62 20.85 17.62
C LEU A 132 25.13 20.70 17.30
N GLY A 133 24.79 19.79 16.39
CA GLY A 133 23.40 19.49 16.10
C GLY A 133 22.60 18.96 17.29
N GLU A 134 23.21 18.12 18.15
CA GLU A 134 22.56 17.60 19.36
C GLU A 134 22.42 18.69 20.43
N VAL A 135 23.41 19.57 20.54
CA VAL A 135 23.31 20.74 21.43
C VAL A 135 22.13 21.63 21.08
N PHE A 136 21.98 21.98 19.79
CA PHE A 136 20.84 22.78 19.33
C PHE A 136 19.49 22.05 19.53
N ALA A 137 19.44 20.76 19.30
CA ALA A 137 18.24 19.97 19.52
C ALA A 137 17.83 19.91 21.00
N ALA A 138 18.79 19.94 21.92
CA ALA A 138 18.56 19.86 23.36
C ALA A 138 18.33 21.24 24.05
N ALA A 139 19.05 22.27 23.60
CA ALA A 139 19.00 23.59 24.20
C ALA A 139 17.79 24.43 23.77
N GLY A 140 17.17 24.11 22.65
CA GLY A 140 15.95 24.78 22.17
C GLY A 140 16.19 26.27 21.84
N GLU A 141 15.25 27.12 22.20
CA GLU A 141 15.28 28.57 21.93
C GLU A 141 16.47 29.29 22.57
N SER A 142 17.10 28.67 23.55
CA SER A 142 18.24 29.30 24.30
C SER A 142 19.45 29.62 23.42
N VAL A 143 19.61 28.95 22.30
CA VAL A 143 20.74 29.16 21.35
C VAL A 143 20.37 30.01 20.14
N PHE A 144 19.19 30.63 20.13
CA PHE A 144 18.71 31.45 19.01
C PHE A 144 19.73 32.50 18.57
N ALA A 145 20.34 33.22 19.53
CA ALA A 145 21.31 34.28 19.25
C ALA A 145 22.54 33.79 18.44
N GLN A 146 22.94 32.52 18.57
CA GLN A 146 24.07 31.93 17.87
C GLN A 146 23.67 31.24 16.56
N ALA A 147 22.36 31.05 16.31
CA ALA A 147 21.87 30.28 15.16
C ALA A 147 22.37 30.84 13.81
N GLY A 148 22.38 32.17 13.63
CA GLY A 148 22.84 32.81 12.41
C GLY A 148 24.32 32.57 12.14
N ALA A 149 25.17 32.66 13.14
CA ALA A 149 26.61 32.39 13.02
C ALA A 149 26.88 30.91 12.72
N VAL A 150 26.16 30.01 13.37
CA VAL A 150 26.27 28.56 13.15
C VAL A 150 25.81 28.20 11.72
N ILE A 151 24.66 28.71 11.27
CA ILE A 151 24.15 28.47 9.90
C ILE A 151 25.15 28.97 8.87
N SER A 152 25.69 30.20 9.04
CA SER A 152 26.69 30.77 8.11
C SER A 152 27.95 29.92 8.04
N SER A 153 28.48 29.46 9.19
CA SER A 153 29.65 28.56 9.23
C SER A 153 29.38 27.21 8.57
N LEU A 154 28.23 26.59 8.86
CA LEU A 154 27.84 25.32 8.22
C LEU A 154 27.66 25.43 6.70
N LEU A 155 27.07 26.51 6.22
CA LEU A 155 26.91 26.76 4.78
C LEU A 155 28.24 27.04 4.08
N LYS A 156 29.19 27.73 4.76
CA LYS A 156 30.55 27.91 4.28
C LYS A 156 31.31 26.58 4.18
N LEU A 157 31.19 25.73 5.19
CA LEU A 157 31.77 24.40 5.20
C LEU A 157 31.18 23.51 4.11
N LEU A 158 29.87 23.59 3.88
CA LEU A 158 29.19 22.84 2.83
C LEU A 158 29.77 23.15 1.43
N LYS A 159 30.05 24.43 1.14
CA LYS A 159 30.71 24.86 -0.11
C LYS A 159 32.13 24.31 -0.24
N ASN A 160 32.86 24.23 0.86
CA ASN A 160 34.25 23.77 0.87
C ASN A 160 34.38 22.23 0.89
N ALA A 161 33.32 21.52 1.24
CA ALA A 161 33.32 20.06 1.39
C ALA A 161 32.89 19.29 0.12
N SER A 162 33.15 19.84 -1.07
CA SER A 162 32.67 19.30 -2.36
C SER A 162 32.98 17.82 -2.57
N ASN A 163 34.14 17.34 -2.10
CA ASN A 163 34.61 15.98 -2.33
C ASN A 163 34.19 14.95 -1.25
N HIS A 164 33.55 15.38 -0.15
CA HIS A 164 33.21 14.52 0.98
C HIS A 164 31.69 14.37 1.16
N THR A 165 31.10 13.38 0.49
CA THR A 165 29.64 13.13 0.50
C THR A 165 29.08 12.88 1.90
N GLY A 166 29.81 12.09 2.74
CA GLY A 166 29.41 11.82 4.12
C GLY A 166 29.32 13.10 4.96
N PHE A 167 30.29 13.99 4.81
CA PHE A 167 30.30 15.27 5.53
C PHE A 167 29.19 16.21 5.06
N ARG A 168 29.00 16.34 3.73
CA ARG A 168 27.89 17.15 3.20
C ARG A 168 26.53 16.71 3.70
N GLY A 169 26.23 15.40 3.68
CA GLY A 169 25.00 14.87 4.23
C GLY A 169 24.87 15.14 5.75
N SER A 170 25.95 15.01 6.50
CA SER A 170 25.98 15.31 7.94
C SER A 170 25.72 16.81 8.21
N ILE A 171 26.26 17.73 7.40
CA ILE A 171 25.98 19.17 7.53
C ILE A 171 24.49 19.46 7.33
N PHE A 172 23.82 18.85 6.32
CA PHE A 172 22.37 19.02 6.16
C PHE A 172 21.58 18.45 7.35
N ALA A 173 22.04 17.33 7.93
CA ALA A 173 21.43 16.79 9.14
C ALA A 173 21.57 17.74 10.34
N VAL A 174 22.72 18.39 10.49
CA VAL A 174 22.96 19.39 11.52
C VAL A 174 22.12 20.66 11.26
N LEU A 175 22.11 21.18 10.04
CA LEU A 175 21.26 22.31 9.66
C LEU A 175 19.79 22.06 9.99
N ARG A 176 19.30 20.84 9.70
CA ARG A 176 17.94 20.43 10.09
C ARG A 176 17.71 20.54 11.59
N LYS A 177 18.65 20.03 12.40
CA LYS A 177 18.56 20.09 13.86
C LYS A 177 18.63 21.51 14.40
N VAL A 178 19.46 22.37 13.81
CA VAL A 178 19.54 23.79 14.14
C VAL A 178 18.19 24.48 13.86
N VAL A 179 17.63 24.29 12.66
CA VAL A 179 16.35 24.90 12.27
C VAL A 179 15.21 24.45 13.17
N VAL A 180 15.16 23.15 13.53
CA VAL A 180 14.11 22.60 14.41
C VAL A 180 14.36 23.00 15.88
N GLY A 181 15.60 22.91 16.34
CA GLY A 181 15.96 23.11 17.74
C GLY A 181 15.74 24.55 18.20
N VAL A 182 15.92 25.52 17.33
CA VAL A 182 15.68 26.92 17.64
C VAL A 182 14.22 27.22 18.03
N GLY A 183 13.25 26.44 17.50
CA GLY A 183 11.83 26.60 17.83
C GLY A 183 11.15 27.85 17.28
N ILE A 184 11.93 28.84 16.85
CA ILE A 184 11.50 30.10 16.27
C ILE A 184 11.97 30.17 14.81
N PRO A 185 11.24 30.83 13.89
CA PRO A 185 11.71 31.01 12.53
C PRO A 185 13.08 31.66 12.48
N VAL A 186 14.00 31.03 11.76
CA VAL A 186 15.32 31.62 11.50
C VAL A 186 15.17 32.86 10.61
N ASP A 187 16.18 33.76 10.65
CA ASP A 187 16.19 34.94 9.78
C ASP A 187 15.96 34.60 8.31
N GLU A 188 15.23 35.46 7.59
CA GLU A 188 14.85 35.24 6.18
C GLU A 188 16.06 35.03 5.29
N SER A 189 17.13 35.80 5.48
CA SER A 189 18.37 35.66 4.72
C SER A 189 19.00 34.29 4.93
N ALA A 190 19.11 33.84 6.19
CA ALA A 190 19.60 32.51 6.53
C ALA A 190 18.72 31.40 5.95
N ALA A 191 17.38 31.56 6.04
CA ALA A 191 16.43 30.59 5.48
C ALA A 191 16.57 30.46 3.97
N ARG A 192 16.73 31.57 3.23
CA ARG A 192 16.92 31.57 1.78
C ARG A 192 18.28 30.99 1.37
N ASP A 193 19.31 31.21 2.16
CA ASP A 193 20.62 30.59 1.92
C ASP A 193 20.59 29.07 2.14
N ILE A 194 19.93 28.60 3.20
CA ILE A 194 19.69 27.15 3.42
C ILE A 194 18.90 26.57 2.25
N TRP A 195 17.81 27.24 1.86
CA TRP A 195 16.98 26.83 0.71
C TRP A 195 17.81 26.67 -0.55
N LYS A 196 18.64 27.65 -0.89
CA LYS A 196 19.49 27.63 -2.08
C LYS A 196 20.43 26.43 -2.12
N GLN A 197 21.13 26.17 -1.00
CA GLN A 197 22.09 25.06 -0.91
C GLN A 197 21.38 23.70 -0.88
N ALA A 198 20.34 23.56 -0.08
CA ALA A 198 19.61 22.31 0.05
C ALA A 198 18.85 21.94 -1.24
N ARG A 199 18.25 22.93 -1.95
CA ARG A 199 17.64 22.73 -3.27
C ARG A 199 18.66 22.20 -4.29
N ASN A 200 19.83 22.83 -4.35
CA ASN A 200 20.88 22.42 -5.29
C ASN A 200 21.38 21.00 -4.98
N ALA A 201 21.56 20.68 -3.71
CA ALA A 201 21.97 19.34 -3.29
C ALA A 201 20.87 18.27 -3.56
N ALA A 202 19.61 18.57 -3.27
CA ALA A 202 18.50 17.66 -3.51
C ALA A 202 18.33 17.31 -4.99
N THR A 203 18.54 18.28 -5.89
CA THR A 203 18.31 18.12 -7.32
C THR A 203 19.53 17.67 -8.13
N GLY A 204 20.74 17.95 -7.67
CA GLY A 204 21.97 17.80 -8.46
C GLY A 204 23.07 16.95 -7.84
N ASP A 205 22.96 16.56 -6.57
CA ASP A 205 24.00 15.74 -5.94
C ASP A 205 23.93 14.28 -6.44
N LYS A 206 25.10 13.66 -6.61
CA LYS A 206 25.22 12.27 -7.04
C LYS A 206 24.97 11.27 -5.89
N SER A 207 25.11 11.71 -4.64
CA SER A 207 24.95 10.87 -3.47
C SER A 207 23.50 10.88 -2.97
N THR A 208 22.86 9.72 -2.94
CA THR A 208 21.51 9.54 -2.38
C THR A 208 21.45 9.95 -0.90
N PHE A 209 22.51 9.72 -0.14
CA PHE A 209 22.62 10.14 1.24
C PHE A 209 22.50 11.66 1.39
N VAL A 210 23.23 12.43 0.57
CA VAL A 210 23.16 13.89 0.57
C VAL A 210 21.79 14.38 0.14
N GLN A 211 21.22 13.80 -0.94
CA GLN A 211 19.89 14.15 -1.44
C GLN A 211 18.81 13.95 -0.36
N VAL A 212 18.82 12.82 0.35
CA VAL A 212 17.86 12.53 1.42
C VAL A 212 17.97 13.54 2.56
N HIS A 213 19.19 13.83 3.04
CA HIS A 213 19.38 14.79 4.13
C HIS A 213 19.06 16.21 3.71
N ALA A 214 19.33 16.60 2.45
CA ALA A 214 18.92 17.87 1.89
C ALA A 214 17.38 18.01 1.85
N CYS A 215 16.65 17.00 1.37
CA CYS A 215 15.18 16.98 1.37
C CYS A 215 14.60 17.08 2.78
N ARG A 216 15.17 16.35 3.76
CA ARG A 216 14.73 16.43 5.16
C ARG A 216 15.03 17.78 5.80
N CYS A 217 16.11 18.44 5.39
CA CYS A 217 16.42 19.80 5.80
C CYS A 217 15.41 20.79 5.22
N LEU A 218 15.07 20.66 3.93
CA LEU A 218 14.03 21.46 3.27
C LEU A 218 12.68 21.29 3.93
N GLU A 219 12.28 20.06 4.24
CA GLU A 219 11.00 19.75 4.91
C GLU A 219 10.87 20.55 6.22
N GLN A 220 11.91 20.57 7.04
CA GLN A 220 11.87 21.29 8.32
C GLN A 220 11.95 22.81 8.13
N LEU A 221 12.76 23.27 7.20
CA LEU A 221 12.83 24.68 6.85
C LEU A 221 11.46 25.23 6.42
N LEU A 222 10.75 24.51 5.54
CA LEU A 222 9.41 24.87 5.07
C LEU A 222 8.39 24.82 6.20
N ASN A 223 8.52 23.87 7.14
CA ASN A 223 7.62 23.75 8.27
C ASN A 223 7.75 24.90 9.27
N THR A 224 8.98 25.33 9.55
CA THR A 224 9.27 26.31 10.61
C THR A 224 9.22 27.76 10.15
N THR A 225 9.39 28.03 8.84
CA THR A 225 9.47 29.39 8.32
C THR A 225 8.26 29.79 7.49
N PRO A 226 7.68 31.00 7.63
CA PRO A 226 6.56 31.50 6.82
C PRO A 226 6.99 32.06 5.45
N PHE A 227 8.29 32.22 5.17
CA PHE A 227 8.82 32.91 3.99
C PHE A 227 8.51 32.22 2.66
N PHE A 228 8.13 30.94 2.70
CA PHE A 228 7.81 30.13 1.51
C PHE A 228 6.30 29.90 1.33
N ASP A 229 5.47 30.65 2.06
CA ASP A 229 4.01 30.46 2.08
C ASP A 229 3.28 31.31 1.03
N ASN A 230 4.01 32.10 0.23
CA ASN A 230 3.46 32.86 -0.89
C ASN A 230 3.37 32.00 -2.18
N ALA A 231 2.56 32.41 -3.16
CA ALA A 231 2.32 31.65 -4.38
C ALA A 231 3.60 31.38 -5.20
N ASN A 232 4.47 32.38 -5.34
CA ASN A 232 5.68 32.26 -6.13
C ASN A 232 6.68 31.29 -5.50
N ASP A 233 6.95 31.43 -4.21
CA ASP A 233 7.87 30.55 -3.49
C ASP A 233 7.31 29.10 -3.41
N PHE A 234 5.99 28.95 -3.24
CA PHE A 234 5.35 27.64 -3.27
C PHE A 234 5.50 26.95 -4.63
N ASP A 235 5.33 27.66 -5.74
CA ASP A 235 5.53 27.08 -7.08
C ASP A 235 6.99 26.66 -7.31
N HIS A 236 7.97 27.40 -6.75
CA HIS A 236 9.36 26.98 -6.74
C HIS A 236 9.57 25.72 -5.92
N VAL A 237 9.00 25.63 -4.71
CA VAL A 237 9.06 24.43 -3.86
C VAL A 237 8.45 23.24 -4.58
N LYS A 238 7.26 23.39 -5.16
CA LYS A 238 6.56 22.38 -5.94
C LYS A 238 7.41 21.89 -7.12
N THR A 239 7.98 22.78 -7.89
CA THR A 239 8.81 22.43 -9.05
C THR A 239 10.06 21.64 -8.63
N VAL A 240 10.75 22.08 -7.59
CA VAL A 240 11.95 21.40 -7.06
C VAL A 240 11.61 20.02 -6.52
N THR A 241 10.58 19.93 -5.68
CA THR A 241 10.19 18.65 -5.06
C THR A 241 9.69 17.64 -6.08
N LEU A 242 8.89 18.06 -7.07
CA LEU A 242 8.43 17.19 -8.16
C LEU A 242 9.59 16.66 -9.02
N LYS A 243 10.63 17.47 -9.25
CA LYS A 243 11.84 17.01 -9.93
C LYS A 243 12.56 15.93 -9.13
N VAL A 244 12.67 16.10 -7.82
CA VAL A 244 13.34 15.14 -6.92
C VAL A 244 12.50 13.88 -6.69
N ILE A 245 11.18 13.99 -6.69
CA ILE A 245 10.23 12.86 -6.62
C ILE A 245 10.41 11.87 -7.79
N ASP A 246 10.95 12.31 -8.93
CA ASP A 246 11.26 11.41 -10.05
C ASP A 246 12.62 10.67 -9.92
N SER A 247 13.29 10.77 -8.79
CA SER A 247 14.56 10.08 -8.53
C SER A 247 14.44 8.56 -8.67
N PRO A 248 15.43 7.86 -9.22
CA PRO A 248 15.47 6.39 -9.23
C PRO A 248 15.55 5.78 -7.83
N ALA A 249 16.12 6.50 -6.85
CA ALA A 249 16.28 6.01 -5.49
C ALA A 249 15.00 6.22 -4.65
N ALA A 250 14.41 5.14 -4.16
CA ALA A 250 13.20 5.21 -3.33
C ALA A 250 13.35 6.09 -2.06
N PRO A 251 14.44 6.04 -1.29
CA PRO A 251 14.61 6.91 -0.12
C PRO A 251 14.56 8.41 -0.47
N VAL A 252 15.10 8.80 -1.63
CA VAL A 252 15.07 10.18 -2.11
C VAL A 252 13.64 10.58 -2.50
N ARG A 253 12.92 9.72 -3.23
CA ARG A 253 11.50 9.95 -3.56
C ARG A 253 10.65 10.15 -2.30
N HIS A 254 10.84 9.30 -1.30
CA HIS A 254 10.10 9.39 -0.03
C HIS A 254 10.40 10.69 0.72
N ALA A 255 11.67 11.08 0.81
CA ALA A 255 12.05 12.33 1.48
C ALA A 255 11.51 13.57 0.75
N ALA A 256 11.53 13.56 -0.59
CA ALA A 256 10.96 14.64 -1.39
C ALA A 256 9.42 14.68 -1.29
N ALA A 257 8.77 13.52 -1.26
CA ALA A 257 7.33 13.41 -1.05
C ALA A 257 6.90 13.94 0.32
N ALA A 258 7.65 13.64 1.39
CA ALA A 258 7.42 14.20 2.72
C ALA A 258 7.58 15.73 2.73
N CYS A 259 8.59 16.24 2.04
CA CYS A 259 8.83 17.67 1.90
C CYS A 259 7.65 18.40 1.22
N LEU A 260 7.17 17.88 0.07
CA LEU A 260 6.01 18.43 -0.63
C LEU A 260 4.72 18.33 0.21
N ALA A 261 4.53 17.19 0.88
CA ALA A 261 3.37 16.96 1.74
C ALA A 261 3.32 17.95 2.90
N ARG A 262 4.47 18.23 3.53
CA ARG A 262 4.56 19.19 4.61
C ARG A 262 4.23 20.61 4.12
N ALA A 263 4.74 21.00 2.96
CA ALA A 263 4.43 22.30 2.36
C ALA A 263 2.93 22.46 2.05
N LEU A 264 2.31 21.43 1.46
CA LEU A 264 0.87 21.42 1.17
C LEU A 264 0.01 21.46 2.44
N ALA A 265 0.35 20.64 3.44
CA ALA A 265 -0.42 20.57 4.69
C ALA A 265 -0.33 21.88 5.49
N LYS A 266 0.81 22.55 5.46
CA LYS A 266 1.00 23.86 6.12
C LYS A 266 0.12 24.94 5.49
N LEU A 267 -0.08 24.89 4.18
CA LEU A 267 -0.92 25.84 3.45
C LEU A 267 -2.42 25.47 3.48
N HIS A 268 -2.77 24.37 4.15
CA HIS A 268 -4.17 24.00 4.34
C HIS A 268 -4.88 24.99 5.28
N ALA A 269 -6.06 25.43 4.88
CA ALA A 269 -6.93 26.26 5.70
C ALA A 269 -8.36 25.72 5.68
N THR A 270 -9.08 25.90 6.78
CA THR A 270 -10.52 25.62 6.85
C THR A 270 -11.31 26.72 6.15
N GLU A 271 -12.49 26.42 5.65
CA GLU A 271 -13.38 27.38 5.01
C GLU A 271 -13.66 28.63 5.88
N ALA A 272 -13.74 28.44 7.19
CA ALA A 272 -13.94 29.53 8.15
C ALA A 272 -12.77 30.53 8.18
N ALA A 273 -11.53 30.06 7.89
CA ALA A 273 -10.35 30.92 7.86
C ALA A 273 -10.19 31.69 6.53
N VAL A 274 -10.84 31.20 5.46
CA VAL A 274 -10.78 31.78 4.11
C VAL A 274 -11.95 32.73 3.84
N ALA A 275 -13.00 32.71 4.68
CA ALA A 275 -14.16 33.58 4.51
C ALA A 275 -13.70 35.07 4.45
N PRO A 276 -14.03 35.82 3.38
CA PRO A 276 -13.61 37.20 3.28
C PRO A 276 -14.20 38.00 4.44
N MET A 277 -13.32 38.66 5.20
CA MET A 277 -13.81 39.63 6.24
C MET A 277 -14.77 40.60 5.57
N PRO A 278 -15.93 40.86 6.18
CA PRO A 278 -16.90 41.79 5.63
C PRO A 278 -16.22 43.14 5.43
N LYS A 279 -16.14 43.60 4.16
CA LYS A 279 -15.57 44.89 3.82
C LYS A 279 -16.33 45.97 4.60
N SER A 280 -15.68 46.56 5.58
CA SER A 280 -16.21 47.73 6.29
C SER A 280 -16.55 48.78 5.21
N LYS A 281 -17.83 49.17 5.13
CA LYS A 281 -18.30 50.22 4.27
C LYS A 281 -17.57 51.52 4.61
N LYS A 282 -16.48 51.84 3.88
CA LYS A 282 -15.88 53.15 3.93
C LYS A 282 -16.92 54.11 3.35
N ALA A 283 -17.46 54.99 4.17
CA ALA A 283 -18.33 56.08 3.79
C ALA A 283 -17.70 56.86 2.60
N LYS A 284 -18.38 56.89 1.47
CA LYS A 284 -18.07 57.78 0.37
C LYS A 284 -18.21 59.22 0.80
N ARG A 285 -17.11 59.91 1.14
CA ARG A 285 -17.07 61.35 1.16
C ARG A 285 -16.90 61.77 -0.31
N GLN A 286 -17.98 62.34 -0.84
CA GLN A 286 -17.98 63.09 -2.08
C GLN A 286 -17.12 64.34 -1.87
N SER A 287 -15.98 64.50 -2.54
CA SER A 287 -15.33 65.78 -2.74
C SER A 287 -15.48 66.18 -4.20
N LYS A 288 -16.17 67.31 -4.37
CA LYS A 288 -16.36 68.01 -5.64
C LYS A 288 -15.02 68.39 -6.26
N LYS A 289 -14.83 68.12 -7.52
CA LYS A 289 -13.76 68.70 -8.36
C LYS A 289 -14.10 70.15 -8.71
N PRO A 290 -13.13 71.07 -8.77
CA PRO A 290 -13.14 72.23 -9.68
C PRO A 290 -12.32 71.94 -10.90
N ALA A 291 -12.69 72.58 -12.00
CA ALA A 291 -12.19 72.49 -13.37
C ALA A 291 -10.83 73.19 -13.59
N PRO A 292 -10.13 72.91 -14.72
CA PRO A 292 -8.76 73.27 -14.94
C PRO A 292 -8.60 74.67 -15.56
N ARG A 293 -7.45 75.32 -15.31
CA ARG A 293 -6.88 76.41 -16.12
C ARG A 293 -5.45 76.05 -16.55
N PRO A 294 -5.07 76.49 -17.74
CA PRO A 294 -3.84 76.10 -18.37
C PRO A 294 -2.68 77.11 -18.19
N GLY A 295 -1.46 76.64 -18.28
CA GLY A 295 -0.28 77.48 -18.55
C GLY A 295 0.95 77.16 -17.68
N GLU A 296 1.96 76.83 -18.42
CA GLU A 296 3.39 77.22 -18.24
C GLU A 296 4.30 76.30 -17.35
N ASP A 297 5.21 75.75 -18.08
CA ASP A 297 6.66 75.65 -17.99
C ASP A 297 7.34 74.49 -17.23
N GLU A 298 8.19 73.89 -18.04
CA GLU A 298 9.17 72.85 -17.77
C GLU A 298 10.23 73.28 -16.75
N GLU A 299 10.55 72.44 -15.77
CA GLU A 299 11.90 72.31 -15.22
C GLU A 299 12.10 70.84 -14.74
N GLU A 300 13.20 70.27 -15.20
CA GLU A 300 13.72 68.99 -14.85
C GLU A 300 14.15 68.97 -13.37
N ALA A 301 13.65 67.92 -12.62
CA ALA A 301 14.19 67.59 -11.34
C ALA A 301 14.33 66.05 -11.25
N GLU A 302 15.58 65.62 -11.11
CA GLU A 302 15.98 64.25 -10.84
C GLU A 302 15.22 63.69 -9.64
N VAL A 303 14.50 62.60 -9.83
CA VAL A 303 13.75 61.95 -8.81
C VAL A 303 14.58 60.82 -8.24
N SER A 304 14.91 60.95 -7.00
CA SER A 304 15.31 59.88 -6.09
C SER A 304 14.30 58.74 -6.07
N GLU A 305 14.72 57.54 -6.40
CA GLU A 305 13.94 56.31 -6.26
C GLU A 305 13.49 56.13 -4.81
N SER A 306 12.28 56.51 -4.49
CA SER A 306 11.64 56.19 -3.24
C SER A 306 11.05 54.80 -3.36
N SER A 307 11.53 53.89 -2.47
CA SER A 307 11.06 52.59 -2.10
C SER A 307 9.56 52.37 -2.43
N ALA A 308 9.30 51.61 -3.48
CA ALA A 308 7.98 51.01 -3.69
C ALA A 308 7.64 50.09 -2.50
N SER A 309 6.68 50.52 -1.68
CA SER A 309 6.14 49.69 -0.62
C SER A 309 5.60 48.40 -1.25
N LYS A 310 6.34 47.27 -1.06
CA LYS A 310 5.90 45.95 -1.42
C LYS A 310 4.53 45.74 -0.74
N ARG A 311 3.46 45.64 -1.55
CA ARG A 311 2.16 45.15 -1.07
C ARG A 311 2.44 43.86 -0.35
N PRO A 312 1.91 43.63 0.87
CA PRO A 312 2.07 42.35 1.55
C PRO A 312 1.55 41.26 0.62
N GLU A 313 2.44 40.40 0.15
CA GLU A 313 2.07 39.24 -0.70
C GLU A 313 1.05 38.44 0.11
N SER A 314 -0.15 38.26 -0.43
CA SER A 314 -1.21 37.50 0.24
C SER A 314 -0.74 36.05 0.41
N ARG A 315 -0.75 35.58 1.65
CA ARG A 315 -0.43 34.20 1.99
C ARG A 315 -1.36 33.26 1.22
N LEU A 316 -0.77 32.23 0.61
CA LEU A 316 -1.49 31.22 -0.16
C LEU A 316 -2.19 30.25 0.80
N PHE A 317 -3.45 29.90 0.52
CA PHE A 317 -4.21 28.91 1.25
C PHE A 317 -4.89 27.93 0.29
N PHE A 318 -4.95 26.68 0.69
CA PHE A 318 -5.67 25.62 -0.02
C PHE A 318 -6.79 25.06 0.86
N LEU A 319 -7.97 24.91 0.30
CA LEU A 319 -9.02 24.04 0.82
C LEU A 319 -8.66 22.59 0.51
N LEU A 320 -9.23 21.63 1.24
CA LEU A 320 -8.95 20.22 1.04
C LEU A 320 -9.15 19.74 -0.42
N PRO A 321 -10.25 20.08 -1.13
CA PRO A 321 -10.42 19.69 -2.52
C PRO A 321 -9.34 20.24 -3.45
N ASP A 322 -8.89 21.47 -3.23
CA ASP A 322 -7.86 22.10 -4.05
C ASP A 322 -6.47 21.50 -3.78
N LEU A 323 -6.20 21.20 -2.51
CA LEU A 323 -4.97 20.51 -2.10
C LEU A 323 -4.88 19.13 -2.75
N LEU A 324 -5.94 18.34 -2.68
CA LEU A 324 -6.00 17.01 -3.30
C LEU A 324 -5.91 17.12 -4.84
N ARG A 325 -6.54 18.15 -5.43
CA ARG A 325 -6.46 18.43 -6.87
C ARG A 325 -5.05 18.78 -7.33
N GLN A 326 -4.24 19.48 -6.52
CA GLN A 326 -2.82 19.72 -6.83
C GLN A 326 -2.07 18.40 -7.03
N LEU A 327 -2.32 17.39 -6.22
CA LEU A 327 -1.68 16.08 -6.32
C LEU A 327 -2.22 15.26 -7.49
N SER A 328 -3.56 15.19 -7.65
CA SER A 328 -4.18 14.40 -8.71
C SER A 328 -3.84 14.94 -10.11
N THR A 329 -3.78 16.26 -10.28
CA THR A 329 -3.38 16.89 -11.55
C THR A 329 -1.95 16.49 -11.93
N GLN A 330 -1.02 16.49 -10.98
CA GLN A 330 0.36 16.05 -11.25
C GLN A 330 0.45 14.54 -11.50
N TYR A 331 -0.31 13.74 -10.76
CA TYR A 331 -0.38 12.29 -10.94
C TYR A 331 -0.89 11.90 -12.33
N SER A 332 -1.95 12.56 -12.78
CA SER A 332 -2.64 12.28 -14.06
C SER A 332 -1.95 12.84 -15.29
N ARG A 333 -1.03 13.79 -15.12
CA ARG A 333 -0.34 14.44 -16.24
C ARG A 333 0.38 13.42 -17.13
N SER A 334 0.25 13.54 -18.44
CA SER A 334 0.81 12.60 -19.43
C SER A 334 2.34 12.46 -19.32
N GLY A 335 3.06 13.55 -19.09
CA GLY A 335 4.52 13.55 -18.95
C GLY A 335 5.07 13.08 -17.60
N THR A 336 4.23 12.72 -16.63
CA THR A 336 4.68 12.23 -15.34
C THR A 336 5.12 10.77 -15.46
N SER A 337 6.34 10.45 -15.02
CA SER A 337 6.87 9.09 -15.03
C SER A 337 6.18 8.19 -13.99
N ASN A 338 6.29 6.88 -14.13
CA ASN A 338 5.75 5.94 -13.12
C ASN A 338 6.45 6.09 -11.76
N ARG A 339 7.75 6.43 -11.74
CA ARG A 339 8.48 6.73 -10.51
C ARG A 339 7.95 7.97 -9.80
N ALA A 340 7.71 9.03 -10.56
CA ALA A 340 7.11 10.24 -10.02
C ALA A 340 5.69 9.98 -9.49
N ARG A 341 4.88 9.18 -10.17
CA ARG A 341 3.55 8.75 -9.68
C ARG A 341 3.64 8.00 -8.36
N ALA A 342 4.60 7.06 -8.23
CA ALA A 342 4.83 6.37 -6.96
C ALA A 342 5.21 7.35 -5.84
N GLY A 343 6.04 8.34 -6.11
CA GLY A 343 6.39 9.38 -5.14
C GLY A 343 5.21 10.29 -4.78
N ILE A 344 4.35 10.64 -5.74
CA ILE A 344 3.11 11.40 -5.48
C ILE A 344 2.14 10.57 -4.62
N ALA A 345 2.04 9.26 -4.85
CA ALA A 345 1.26 8.36 -4.00
C ALA A 345 1.74 8.38 -2.54
N VAL A 346 3.06 8.36 -2.33
CA VAL A 346 3.66 8.53 -0.99
C VAL A 346 3.35 9.93 -0.43
N CYS A 347 3.35 10.97 -1.27
CA CYS A 347 2.99 12.32 -0.85
C CYS A 347 1.55 12.40 -0.30
N TYR A 348 0.58 11.75 -0.94
CA TYR A 348 -0.80 11.64 -0.41
C TYR A 348 -0.82 11.07 1.02
N LYS A 349 -0.10 9.96 1.26
CA LYS A 349 -0.01 9.35 2.60
C LYS A 349 0.57 10.33 3.63
N HIS A 350 1.64 11.03 3.28
CA HIS A 350 2.26 12.03 4.16
C HIS A 350 1.34 13.23 4.41
N VAL A 351 0.61 13.72 3.40
CA VAL A 351 -0.37 14.81 3.57
C VAL A 351 -1.42 14.41 4.58
N LEU A 352 -2.06 13.25 4.41
CA LEU A 352 -3.13 12.78 5.30
C LEU A 352 -2.63 12.59 6.74
N ARG A 353 -1.42 12.02 6.92
CA ARG A 353 -0.79 11.90 8.25
C ARG A 353 -0.48 13.25 8.87
N THR A 354 -0.07 14.23 8.07
CA THR A 354 0.28 15.58 8.55
C THR A 354 -0.94 16.42 8.91
N LEU A 355 -2.05 16.27 8.18
CA LEU A 355 -3.32 16.92 8.50
C LEU A 355 -3.91 16.41 9.82
N GLY A 356 -3.55 15.19 10.19
CA GLY A 356 -3.86 14.62 11.49
C GLY A 356 -5.14 13.77 11.51
N VAL A 357 -5.19 12.88 12.48
CA VAL A 357 -6.23 11.85 12.63
C VAL A 357 -7.64 12.46 12.69
N LYS A 358 -7.85 13.46 13.53
CA LYS A 358 -9.17 14.09 13.72
C LYS A 358 -9.70 14.67 12.41
N PHE A 359 -8.88 15.39 11.69
CA PHE A 359 -9.25 16.00 10.41
C PHE A 359 -9.62 14.94 9.36
N VAL A 360 -8.84 13.87 9.25
CA VAL A 360 -9.11 12.76 8.32
C VAL A 360 -10.42 12.07 8.66
N GLN A 361 -10.75 11.87 9.93
CA GLN A 361 -12.01 11.30 10.39
C GLN A 361 -13.22 12.15 9.98
N GLU A 362 -13.14 13.46 10.19
CA GLU A 362 -14.23 14.40 9.86
C GLU A 362 -14.45 14.55 8.34
N ARG A 363 -13.39 14.44 7.55
CA ARG A 363 -13.40 14.67 6.10
C ARG A 363 -13.24 13.39 5.25
N TYR A 364 -13.52 12.22 5.83
CA TYR A 364 -13.38 10.93 5.14
C TYR A 364 -14.10 10.90 3.79
N GLY A 365 -15.35 11.38 3.73
CA GLY A 365 -16.16 11.36 2.51
C GLY A 365 -15.55 12.17 1.36
N GLU A 366 -14.93 13.32 1.65
CA GLU A 366 -14.25 14.14 0.64
C GLU A 366 -12.98 13.46 0.13
N ILE A 367 -12.20 12.86 1.04
CA ILE A 367 -10.97 12.14 0.71
C ILE A 367 -11.29 10.90 -0.13
N ALA A 368 -12.23 10.07 0.33
CA ALA A 368 -12.65 8.86 -0.37
C ALA A 368 -13.30 9.20 -1.73
N GLY A 369 -14.15 10.22 -1.77
CA GLY A 369 -14.77 10.72 -3.00
C GLY A 369 -13.74 11.15 -4.02
N HIS A 370 -12.74 11.93 -3.64
CA HIS A 370 -11.66 12.33 -4.52
C HIS A 370 -10.87 11.13 -5.08
N LEU A 371 -10.52 10.15 -4.23
CA LEU A 371 -9.76 8.98 -4.65
C LEU A 371 -10.58 8.06 -5.56
N LEU A 372 -11.84 7.80 -5.23
CA LEU A 372 -12.70 6.83 -5.92
C LEU A 372 -13.33 7.38 -7.21
N PHE A 373 -13.70 8.67 -7.24
CA PHE A 373 -14.38 9.26 -8.40
C PHE A 373 -13.47 10.10 -9.27
N ASP A 374 -12.64 10.99 -8.69
CA ASP A 374 -11.83 11.92 -9.48
C ASP A 374 -10.53 11.27 -9.97
N LEU A 375 -9.78 10.61 -9.06
CA LEU A 375 -8.47 10.06 -9.40
C LEU A 375 -8.60 8.74 -10.15
N LEU A 376 -9.36 7.78 -9.63
CA LEU A 376 -9.44 6.42 -10.18
C LEU A 376 -10.12 6.38 -11.55
N ASN A 377 -11.12 7.25 -11.77
CA ASN A 377 -11.84 7.34 -13.05
C ASN A 377 -11.25 8.36 -14.02
N HIS A 378 -10.12 8.98 -13.66
CA HIS A 378 -9.51 9.98 -14.54
C HIS A 378 -9.11 9.34 -15.89
N PRO A 379 -9.45 9.95 -17.04
CA PRO A 379 -9.19 9.36 -18.37
C PRO A 379 -7.73 8.96 -18.59
N ALA A 380 -6.79 9.79 -18.11
CA ALA A 380 -5.36 9.50 -18.22
C ALA A 380 -4.93 8.27 -17.37
N VAL A 381 -5.69 7.89 -16.35
CA VAL A 381 -5.46 6.71 -15.54
C VAL A 381 -6.07 5.48 -16.20
N THR A 382 -7.32 5.57 -16.60
CA THR A 382 -8.08 4.44 -17.18
C THR A 382 -7.60 4.02 -18.56
N TYR A 383 -6.99 4.95 -19.32
CA TYR A 383 -6.45 4.68 -20.66
C TYR A 383 -5.33 3.63 -20.64
N ASN A 384 -4.47 3.64 -19.61
CA ASN A 384 -3.33 2.73 -19.51
C ASN A 384 -3.56 1.73 -18.37
N ARG A 385 -3.61 0.44 -18.70
CA ARG A 385 -3.91 -0.63 -17.74
C ARG A 385 -2.91 -0.71 -16.59
N PHE A 386 -1.61 -0.66 -16.86
CA PHE A 386 -0.59 -0.69 -15.81
C PHE A 386 -0.80 0.49 -14.84
N ARG A 387 -1.05 1.69 -15.38
CA ARG A 387 -1.34 2.88 -14.59
C ARG A 387 -2.59 2.70 -13.74
N LEU A 388 -3.63 2.11 -14.30
CA LEU A 388 -4.87 1.81 -13.59
C LEU A 388 -4.63 0.84 -12.42
N LEU A 389 -3.91 -0.26 -12.64
CA LEU A 389 -3.59 -1.23 -11.59
C LEU A 389 -2.76 -0.60 -10.46
N MET A 390 -1.73 0.17 -10.82
CA MET A 390 -0.92 0.90 -9.83
C MET A 390 -1.75 1.93 -9.05
N THR A 391 -2.70 2.60 -9.71
CA THR A 391 -3.59 3.56 -9.05
C THR A 391 -4.56 2.85 -8.12
N ARG A 392 -5.13 1.72 -8.51
CA ARG A 392 -5.99 0.89 -7.64
C ARG A 392 -5.23 0.43 -6.39
N LYS A 393 -4.01 -0.11 -6.54
CA LYS A 393 -3.16 -0.52 -5.43
C LYS A 393 -2.85 0.65 -4.49
N PHE A 394 -2.56 1.79 -5.03
CA PHE A 394 -2.33 3.02 -4.30
C PHE A 394 -3.58 3.48 -3.53
N VAL A 395 -4.75 3.56 -4.20
CA VAL A 395 -6.03 3.94 -3.57
C VAL A 395 -6.40 2.95 -2.46
N LYS A 396 -6.24 1.65 -2.72
CA LYS A 396 -6.41 0.60 -1.71
C LYS A 396 -5.54 0.88 -0.48
N SER A 397 -4.23 1.06 -0.67
CA SER A 397 -3.30 1.31 0.43
C SER A 397 -3.57 2.62 1.20
N ILE A 398 -4.20 3.61 0.59
CA ILE A 398 -4.66 4.79 1.33
C ILE A 398 -5.92 4.48 2.13
N LEU A 399 -6.95 3.94 1.47
CA LEU A 399 -8.27 3.76 2.10
C LEU A 399 -8.24 2.67 3.18
N GLU A 400 -7.48 1.60 2.99
CA GLU A 400 -7.41 0.47 3.93
C GLU A 400 -6.36 0.71 5.01
N ASP A 401 -5.09 1.00 4.64
CA ASP A 401 -4.00 1.11 5.61
C ASP A 401 -3.96 2.49 6.26
N THR A 402 -3.69 3.55 5.45
CA THR A 402 -3.37 4.88 5.99
C THR A 402 -4.59 5.55 6.63
N VAL A 403 -5.75 5.44 6.02
CA VAL A 403 -7.00 6.01 6.55
C VAL A 403 -7.71 4.98 7.41
N GLY A 404 -8.03 3.80 6.88
CA GLY A 404 -8.86 2.80 7.53
C GLY A 404 -8.29 2.29 8.86
N LEU A 405 -7.02 1.86 8.87
CA LEU A 405 -6.38 1.26 10.05
C LEU A 405 -5.60 2.26 10.90
N GLU A 406 -4.83 3.20 10.27
CA GLU A 406 -3.99 4.11 11.03
C GLU A 406 -4.77 5.31 11.60
N SER A 407 -5.77 5.83 10.85
CA SER A 407 -6.43 7.10 11.19
C SER A 407 -7.83 6.96 11.76
N LEU A 408 -8.61 5.95 11.37
CA LEU A 408 -9.99 5.80 11.83
C LEU A 408 -10.07 4.98 13.13
N ARG A 409 -10.86 5.49 14.08
CA ARG A 409 -11.31 4.75 15.27
C ARG A 409 -12.66 4.11 14.98
N GLU A 410 -13.14 3.22 15.86
CA GLU A 410 -14.35 2.42 15.68
C GLU A 410 -15.56 3.22 15.18
N ASP A 411 -15.95 4.32 15.88
CA ASP A 411 -17.06 5.17 15.46
C ASP A 411 -16.84 5.80 14.09
N SER A 412 -15.60 6.21 13.81
CA SER A 412 -15.24 6.81 12.53
C SER A 412 -15.18 5.77 11.42
N GLN A 413 -14.79 4.51 11.71
CA GLN A 413 -14.84 3.39 10.77
C GLN A 413 -16.31 3.06 10.42
N LEU A 414 -17.23 3.10 11.40
CA LEU A 414 -18.67 2.92 11.15
C LEU A 414 -19.22 4.03 10.25
N ASN A 415 -18.82 5.28 10.49
CA ASN A 415 -19.23 6.41 9.65
C ASN A 415 -18.65 6.31 8.23
N ALA A 416 -17.40 5.90 8.11
CA ALA A 416 -16.75 5.64 6.83
C ALA A 416 -17.46 4.51 6.06
N ALA A 417 -17.76 3.41 6.71
CA ALA A 417 -18.52 2.31 6.12
C ALA A 417 -19.93 2.76 5.67
N ARG A 418 -20.62 3.53 6.50
CA ARG A 418 -21.93 4.14 6.15
C ARG A 418 -21.83 5.01 4.90
N TRP A 419 -20.76 5.80 4.79
CA TRP A 419 -20.55 6.63 3.61
C TRP A 419 -20.28 5.79 2.36
N LEU A 420 -19.46 4.73 2.45
CA LEU A 420 -19.20 3.83 1.32
C LEU A 420 -20.47 3.12 0.85
N ILE A 421 -21.32 2.67 1.77
CA ILE A 421 -22.59 2.01 1.46
C ILE A 421 -23.56 3.00 0.80
N ASN A 422 -23.83 4.15 1.44
CA ASN A 422 -24.87 5.07 1.00
C ASN A 422 -24.44 5.99 -0.14
N GLY A 423 -23.15 6.36 -0.19
CA GLY A 423 -22.62 7.31 -1.18
C GLY A 423 -22.04 6.65 -2.42
N VAL A 424 -21.83 5.31 -2.41
CA VAL A 424 -21.27 4.60 -3.56
C VAL A 424 -22.10 3.38 -3.92
N LEU A 425 -22.25 2.38 -3.02
CA LEU A 425 -22.87 1.11 -3.38
C LEU A 425 -24.35 1.23 -3.71
N LYS A 426 -25.10 2.07 -2.99
CA LYS A 426 -26.53 2.29 -3.26
C LYS A 426 -26.82 3.05 -4.56
N ASP A 427 -25.81 3.70 -5.13
CA ASP A 427 -25.94 4.36 -6.43
C ASP A 427 -25.81 3.36 -7.61
N TYR A 428 -25.67 2.07 -7.33
CA TYR A 428 -25.68 1.02 -8.33
C TYR A 428 -26.84 0.02 -8.08
N PRO A 429 -27.65 -0.39 -9.11
CA PRO A 429 -27.76 0.26 -10.42
C PRO A 429 -28.40 1.64 -10.32
N GLN A 430 -27.99 2.53 -11.22
CA GLN A 430 -28.46 3.92 -11.22
C GLN A 430 -29.97 3.99 -11.50
N VAL A 431 -30.71 4.50 -10.54
CA VAL A 431 -32.16 4.75 -10.65
C VAL A 431 -32.46 6.22 -10.92
N ILE A 432 -31.58 7.12 -10.46
CA ILE A 432 -31.74 8.57 -10.54
C ILE A 432 -30.84 9.09 -11.66
N GLN A 433 -31.43 9.68 -12.71
CA GLN A 433 -30.69 10.18 -13.90
C GLN A 433 -29.65 11.27 -13.61
N GLU A 434 -29.74 11.95 -12.48
CA GLU A 434 -28.84 13.06 -12.10
C GLU A 434 -27.47 12.60 -11.57
N ARG A 435 -27.34 11.36 -11.12
CA ARG A 435 -26.08 10.81 -10.62
C ARG A 435 -25.47 9.84 -11.62
N ARG A 436 -24.15 9.88 -11.76
CA ARG A 436 -23.45 8.90 -12.60
C ARG A 436 -23.34 7.56 -11.86
N GLU A 437 -23.66 6.49 -12.55
CA GLU A 437 -23.43 5.14 -12.04
C GLU A 437 -21.94 4.94 -11.70
N PRO A 438 -21.61 4.38 -10.51
CA PRO A 438 -20.23 4.13 -10.14
C PRO A 438 -19.55 3.17 -11.13
N SER A 439 -18.35 3.52 -11.57
CA SER A 439 -17.57 2.66 -12.47
C SER A 439 -17.20 1.33 -11.79
N LYS A 440 -16.90 0.32 -12.59
CA LYS A 440 -16.40 -0.96 -12.07
C LYS A 440 -15.15 -0.80 -11.20
N TYR A 441 -14.30 0.18 -11.48
CA TYR A 441 -13.10 0.47 -10.70
C TYR A 441 -13.43 1.11 -9.34
N THR A 442 -14.38 2.02 -9.33
CA THR A 442 -14.94 2.62 -8.11
C THR A 442 -15.55 1.53 -7.24
N LEU A 443 -16.43 0.70 -7.80
CA LEU A 443 -17.09 -0.38 -7.07
C LEU A 443 -16.10 -1.38 -6.48
N THR A 444 -15.10 -1.81 -7.23
CA THR A 444 -14.07 -2.77 -6.75
C THR A 444 -13.26 -2.19 -5.58
N SER A 445 -12.82 -0.95 -5.69
CA SER A 445 -12.05 -0.30 -4.63
C SER A 445 -12.91 0.00 -3.39
N THR A 446 -14.18 0.35 -3.59
CA THR A 446 -15.16 0.54 -2.49
C THR A 446 -15.43 -0.76 -1.75
N LEU A 447 -15.66 -1.86 -2.48
CA LEU A 447 -15.90 -3.18 -1.87
C LEU A 447 -14.68 -3.68 -1.10
N SER A 448 -13.46 -3.42 -1.60
CA SER A 448 -12.22 -3.76 -0.91
C SER A 448 -12.07 -2.96 0.39
N ALA A 449 -12.24 -1.65 0.33
CA ALA A 449 -12.18 -0.79 1.52
C ALA A 449 -13.27 -1.14 2.54
N LEU A 450 -14.50 -1.41 2.09
CA LEU A 450 -15.59 -1.83 2.96
C LEU A 450 -15.30 -3.18 3.62
N SER A 451 -14.75 -4.15 2.87
CA SER A 451 -14.36 -5.45 3.41
C SER A 451 -13.30 -5.32 4.51
N SER A 452 -12.33 -4.41 4.33
CA SER A 452 -11.30 -4.11 5.35
C SER A 452 -11.92 -3.51 6.61
N LEU A 453 -12.82 -2.53 6.47
CA LEU A 453 -13.53 -1.91 7.61
C LEU A 453 -14.41 -2.92 8.35
N ILE A 454 -15.16 -3.76 7.62
CA ILE A 454 -15.97 -4.83 8.22
C ILE A 454 -15.10 -5.79 9.04
N SER A 455 -13.94 -6.17 8.50
CA SER A 455 -13.02 -7.10 9.19
C SER A 455 -12.39 -6.45 10.42
N SER A 456 -12.14 -5.15 10.40
CA SER A 456 -11.61 -4.38 11.53
C SER A 456 -12.65 -4.19 12.65
N LEU A 457 -13.89 -3.87 12.28
CA LEU A 457 -15.00 -3.61 13.20
C LEU A 457 -15.56 -4.90 13.82
N GLY A 458 -15.50 -6.02 13.10
CA GLY A 458 -16.07 -7.28 13.59
C GLY A 458 -17.54 -7.11 13.99
N SER A 459 -17.91 -7.52 15.21
CA SER A 459 -19.30 -7.47 15.72
C SER A 459 -19.88 -6.06 15.84
N ALA A 460 -19.05 -5.01 15.97
CA ALA A 460 -19.52 -3.62 16.02
C ALA A 460 -20.21 -3.20 14.71
N PHE A 461 -19.92 -3.89 13.60
CA PHE A 461 -20.54 -3.62 12.30
C PHE A 461 -22.04 -3.94 12.26
N THR A 462 -22.60 -4.64 13.24
CA THR A 462 -24.03 -5.00 13.33
C THR A 462 -24.96 -3.78 13.19
N ALA A 463 -24.52 -2.60 13.58
CA ALA A 463 -25.28 -1.35 13.42
C ALA A 463 -25.59 -0.99 11.96
N LEU A 464 -24.85 -1.53 11.00
CA LEU A 464 -25.00 -1.30 9.56
C LEU A 464 -25.38 -2.56 8.80
N ALA A 465 -25.81 -3.63 9.50
CA ALA A 465 -26.01 -4.94 8.91
C ALA A 465 -27.03 -4.95 7.76
N GLU A 466 -28.21 -4.38 7.97
CA GLU A 466 -29.27 -4.40 6.95
C GLU A 466 -28.93 -3.57 5.70
N PRO A 467 -28.52 -2.29 5.81
CA PRO A 467 -28.19 -1.51 4.63
C PRO A 467 -26.98 -2.07 3.86
N CYS A 468 -26.03 -2.72 4.56
CA CYS A 468 -24.89 -3.37 3.93
C CYS A 468 -25.30 -4.64 3.18
N ARG A 469 -26.11 -5.50 3.80
CA ARG A 469 -26.66 -6.71 3.17
C ARG A 469 -27.33 -6.37 1.85
N ASP A 470 -28.26 -5.41 1.87
CA ASP A 470 -29.07 -5.06 0.71
C ASP A 470 -28.20 -4.49 -0.40
N ALA A 471 -27.25 -3.60 -0.08
CA ALA A 471 -26.32 -3.04 -1.06
C ALA A 471 -25.39 -4.12 -1.68
N LEU A 472 -24.86 -5.05 -0.88
CA LEU A 472 -23.99 -6.11 -1.37
C LEU A 472 -24.72 -7.10 -2.27
N LEU A 473 -25.93 -7.53 -1.88
CA LEU A 473 -26.78 -8.41 -2.70
C LEU A 473 -27.18 -7.76 -4.04
N GLN A 474 -27.36 -6.44 -4.05
CA GLN A 474 -27.66 -5.68 -5.26
C GLN A 474 -26.48 -5.61 -6.24
N VAL A 475 -25.24 -5.58 -5.75
CA VAL A 475 -24.03 -5.53 -6.57
C VAL A 475 -23.58 -6.92 -7.05
N LEU A 476 -23.98 -8.01 -6.41
CA LEU A 476 -23.62 -9.38 -6.82
C LEU A 476 -23.86 -9.70 -8.29
N PRO A 477 -24.99 -9.32 -8.92
CA PRO A 477 -25.27 -9.62 -10.33
C PRO A 477 -24.60 -8.63 -11.31
N HIS A 478 -23.60 -7.85 -10.87
CA HIS A 478 -22.92 -6.86 -11.71
C HIS A 478 -22.35 -7.49 -13.01
N PRO A 479 -22.39 -6.79 -14.16
CA PRO A 479 -21.84 -7.29 -15.42
C PRO A 479 -20.37 -7.64 -15.36
N SER A 480 -19.54 -6.83 -14.65
CA SER A 480 -18.11 -7.07 -14.51
C SER A 480 -17.83 -8.22 -13.56
N TYR A 481 -17.00 -9.16 -14.02
CA TYR A 481 -16.54 -10.29 -13.22
C TYR A 481 -15.79 -9.84 -11.95
N THR A 482 -14.87 -8.89 -12.09
CA THR A 482 -14.07 -8.37 -10.97
C THR A 482 -14.96 -7.80 -9.86
N VAL A 483 -16.02 -7.08 -10.22
CA VAL A 483 -16.96 -6.53 -9.23
C VAL A 483 -17.71 -7.67 -8.51
N ARG A 484 -18.18 -8.70 -9.24
CA ARG A 484 -18.88 -9.86 -8.64
C ARG A 484 -18.00 -10.57 -7.60
N ILE A 485 -16.73 -10.79 -7.92
CA ILE A 485 -15.79 -11.45 -6.99
C ILE A 485 -15.55 -10.60 -5.73
N HIS A 486 -15.33 -9.30 -5.90
CA HIS A 486 -15.15 -8.40 -4.75
C HIS A 486 -16.42 -8.29 -3.90
N ALA A 487 -17.59 -8.30 -4.54
CA ALA A 487 -18.88 -8.31 -3.83
C ALA A 487 -19.08 -9.61 -3.04
N ALA A 488 -18.79 -10.78 -3.66
CA ALA A 488 -18.85 -12.07 -2.99
C ALA A 488 -17.89 -12.14 -1.80
N HIS A 489 -16.67 -11.61 -1.95
CA HIS A 489 -15.69 -11.55 -0.88
C HIS A 489 -16.12 -10.60 0.24
N CYS A 490 -16.58 -9.40 -0.09
CA CYS A 490 -17.09 -8.45 0.89
C CYS A 490 -18.29 -9.04 1.65
N LEU A 491 -19.15 -9.78 0.96
CA LEU A 491 -20.27 -10.49 1.56
C LEU A 491 -19.81 -11.61 2.53
N ARG A 492 -18.70 -12.30 2.20
CA ARG A 492 -18.06 -13.24 3.13
C ARG A 492 -17.57 -12.54 4.40
N SER A 493 -16.84 -11.43 4.28
CA SER A 493 -16.38 -10.65 5.43
C SER A 493 -17.57 -10.14 6.26
N PHE A 494 -18.65 -9.74 5.58
CA PHE A 494 -19.87 -9.27 6.22
C PHE A 494 -20.56 -10.36 7.06
N VAL A 495 -20.74 -11.56 6.52
CA VAL A 495 -21.38 -12.65 7.30
C VAL A 495 -20.48 -13.19 8.40
N LEU A 496 -19.15 -13.02 8.30
CA LEU A 496 -18.22 -13.32 9.40
C LEU A 496 -18.35 -12.31 10.55
N ALA A 497 -18.55 -11.04 10.23
CA ALA A 497 -18.76 -9.97 11.22
C ALA A 497 -20.17 -9.99 11.82
N CYS A 498 -21.17 -10.33 11.00
CA CYS A 498 -22.60 -10.36 11.35
C CYS A 498 -23.21 -11.75 11.11
N PRO A 499 -22.87 -12.77 11.92
CA PRO A 499 -23.27 -14.16 11.67
C PRO A 499 -24.78 -14.39 11.65
N HIS A 500 -25.54 -13.62 12.43
CA HIS A 500 -27.01 -13.67 12.45
C HIS A 500 -27.65 -13.36 11.10
N GLN A 501 -26.93 -12.67 10.19
CA GLN A 501 -27.40 -12.37 8.83
C GLN A 501 -27.13 -13.50 7.82
N LEU A 502 -26.36 -14.53 8.18
CA LEU A 502 -25.93 -15.59 7.25
C LEU A 502 -27.11 -16.25 6.55
N LEU A 503 -28.08 -16.78 7.32
CA LEU A 503 -29.22 -17.51 6.76
C LEU A 503 -30.15 -16.61 5.94
N SER A 504 -30.33 -15.37 6.36
CA SER A 504 -31.10 -14.37 5.60
C SER A 504 -30.44 -14.08 4.24
N CYS A 505 -29.13 -13.80 4.23
CA CYS A 505 -28.36 -13.54 3.02
C CYS A 505 -28.39 -14.77 2.06
N VAL A 506 -28.17 -15.97 2.59
CA VAL A 506 -28.21 -17.21 1.80
C VAL A 506 -29.59 -17.42 1.18
N THR A 507 -30.69 -17.22 1.95
CA THR A 507 -32.04 -17.39 1.46
C THR A 507 -32.39 -16.40 0.35
N ILE A 508 -32.03 -15.11 0.53
CA ILE A 508 -32.29 -14.07 -0.47
C ILE A 508 -31.49 -14.35 -1.75
N ALA A 509 -30.20 -14.68 -1.60
CA ALA A 509 -29.34 -14.97 -2.75
C ALA A 509 -29.79 -16.24 -3.49
N LEU A 510 -30.26 -17.28 -2.79
CA LEU A 510 -30.78 -18.52 -3.37
C LEU A 510 -32.08 -18.29 -4.15
N ASN A 511 -32.98 -17.52 -3.59
CA ASN A 511 -34.24 -17.16 -4.27
C ASN A 511 -33.96 -16.32 -5.53
N SER A 512 -33.02 -15.39 -5.45
CA SER A 512 -32.58 -14.59 -6.59
C SER A 512 -31.93 -15.46 -7.68
N LEU A 513 -31.04 -16.38 -7.28
CA LEU A 513 -30.40 -17.34 -8.17
C LEU A 513 -31.47 -18.18 -8.89
N ASN A 514 -32.45 -18.73 -8.17
CA ASN A 514 -33.52 -19.55 -8.75
C ASN A 514 -34.34 -18.79 -9.80
N ARG A 515 -34.66 -17.53 -9.51
CA ARG A 515 -35.33 -16.64 -10.45
C ARG A 515 -34.54 -16.43 -11.74
N GLU A 516 -33.24 -16.15 -11.62
CA GLU A 516 -32.37 -15.91 -12.77
C GLU A 516 -32.10 -17.21 -13.57
N ILE A 517 -32.02 -18.39 -12.92
CA ILE A 517 -31.91 -19.68 -13.57
C ILE A 517 -33.17 -19.98 -14.41
N GLY A 518 -34.35 -19.69 -13.84
CA GLY A 518 -35.61 -19.83 -14.57
C GLY A 518 -35.71 -18.97 -15.84
N GLN A 519 -34.90 -17.91 -15.91
CA GLN A 519 -34.87 -17.01 -17.08
C GLN A 519 -33.82 -17.42 -18.13
N LEU A 520 -32.96 -18.42 -17.88
CA LEU A 520 -31.88 -18.80 -18.79
C LEU A 520 -32.39 -19.33 -20.15
N SER A 521 -33.58 -19.84 -20.21
CA SER A 521 -34.25 -20.28 -21.44
C SER A 521 -35.03 -19.17 -22.16
N THR A 522 -35.04 -17.97 -21.64
CA THR A 522 -35.76 -16.83 -22.20
C THR A 522 -34.83 -15.88 -22.95
N PRO A 523 -35.34 -14.98 -23.82
CA PRO A 523 -34.51 -13.95 -24.47
C PRO A 523 -33.83 -12.99 -23.48
N ARG A 524 -34.33 -12.91 -22.25
CA ARG A 524 -33.75 -12.07 -21.18
C ARG A 524 -32.66 -12.78 -20.36
N GLN A 525 -32.12 -13.89 -20.88
CA GLN A 525 -31.09 -14.65 -20.19
C GLN A 525 -29.87 -13.81 -19.76
N ALA A 526 -29.45 -13.97 -18.53
CA ALA A 526 -28.33 -13.27 -17.96
C ALA A 526 -27.39 -14.24 -17.19
N PRO A 527 -26.56 -15.03 -17.89
CA PRO A 527 -25.63 -15.98 -17.27
C PRO A 527 -24.78 -15.37 -16.17
N ARG A 528 -24.31 -14.13 -16.37
CA ARG A 528 -23.48 -13.41 -15.41
C ARG A 528 -24.13 -13.21 -14.06
N ARG A 529 -25.44 -12.96 -14.01
CA ARG A 529 -26.21 -12.82 -12.78
C ARG A 529 -26.27 -14.12 -12.00
N CYS A 530 -26.53 -15.23 -12.67
CA CYS A 530 -26.54 -16.56 -12.06
C CYS A 530 -25.17 -16.88 -11.41
N VAL A 531 -24.07 -16.63 -12.14
CA VAL A 531 -22.72 -16.84 -11.64
C VAL A 531 -22.40 -15.91 -10.47
N GLY A 532 -22.86 -14.65 -10.51
CA GLY A 532 -22.70 -13.69 -9.42
C GLY A 532 -23.34 -14.19 -8.11
N TYR A 533 -24.61 -14.59 -8.16
CA TYR A 533 -25.30 -15.16 -6.98
C TYR A 533 -24.66 -16.47 -6.51
N ALA A 534 -24.22 -17.33 -7.43
CA ALA A 534 -23.55 -18.58 -7.07
C ALA A 534 -22.23 -18.31 -6.34
N ASN A 535 -21.42 -17.34 -6.80
CA ASN A 535 -20.18 -16.93 -6.12
C ASN A 535 -20.47 -16.35 -4.73
N GLY A 536 -21.48 -15.50 -4.59
CA GLY A 536 -21.92 -14.97 -3.29
C GLY A 536 -22.35 -16.07 -2.33
N LEU A 537 -23.17 -17.01 -2.80
CA LEU A 537 -23.60 -18.18 -2.03
C LEU A 537 -22.40 -19.04 -1.58
N SER A 538 -21.50 -19.38 -2.51
CA SER A 538 -20.30 -20.15 -2.19
C SER A 538 -19.44 -19.45 -1.13
N ALA A 539 -19.26 -18.12 -1.25
CA ALA A 539 -18.52 -17.32 -0.29
C ALA A 539 -19.15 -17.33 1.11
N MET A 540 -20.46 -17.17 1.20
CA MET A 540 -21.20 -17.20 2.46
C MET A 540 -21.20 -18.60 3.11
N LEU A 541 -21.49 -19.64 2.33
CA LEU A 541 -21.53 -21.02 2.83
C LEU A 541 -20.18 -21.46 3.38
N SER A 542 -19.08 -21.03 2.80
CA SER A 542 -17.72 -21.33 3.28
C SER A 542 -17.44 -20.82 4.70
N THR A 543 -18.20 -19.83 5.19
CA THR A 543 -18.03 -19.27 6.55
C THR A 543 -18.64 -20.12 7.63
N SER A 544 -19.58 -20.99 7.30
CA SER A 544 -20.37 -21.78 8.26
C SER A 544 -19.50 -22.70 9.13
N ARG A 545 -18.36 -23.14 8.62
CA ARG A 545 -17.37 -23.90 9.41
C ARG A 545 -16.79 -23.09 10.56
N LEU A 546 -16.59 -21.80 10.36
CA LEU A 546 -16.03 -20.89 11.36
C LEU A 546 -17.08 -20.47 12.39
N GLN A 547 -18.36 -20.56 12.00
CA GLN A 547 -19.51 -20.12 12.80
C GLN A 547 -20.64 -21.14 12.78
N PRO A 548 -20.42 -22.35 13.30
CA PRO A 548 -21.36 -23.48 13.15
C PRO A 548 -22.74 -23.23 13.78
N LEU A 549 -22.82 -22.37 14.79
CA LEU A 549 -24.09 -22.06 15.48
C LEU A 549 -25.07 -21.28 14.60
N TYR A 550 -24.61 -20.60 13.56
CA TYR A 550 -25.43 -19.79 12.67
C TYR A 550 -25.73 -20.48 11.33
N GLY A 551 -25.25 -21.70 11.14
CA GLY A 551 -25.50 -22.50 9.97
C GLY A 551 -26.76 -23.35 10.10
N SER A 552 -27.27 -23.89 8.99
CA SER A 552 -28.38 -24.84 8.95
C SER A 552 -28.07 -25.95 7.97
N VAL A 553 -28.05 -27.19 8.47
CA VAL A 553 -27.84 -28.40 7.66
C VAL A 553 -28.93 -28.57 6.61
N GLU A 554 -30.16 -28.15 6.92
CA GLU A 554 -31.27 -28.18 5.96
C GLU A 554 -31.01 -27.26 4.78
N VAL A 555 -30.52 -26.02 5.04
CA VAL A 555 -30.19 -25.08 3.99
C VAL A 555 -29.07 -25.62 3.10
N TYR A 556 -28.04 -26.23 3.71
CA TYR A 556 -26.91 -26.81 2.96
C TYR A 556 -27.36 -27.98 2.09
N SER A 557 -28.21 -28.85 2.63
CA SER A 557 -28.78 -29.99 1.87
C SER A 557 -29.67 -29.51 0.72
N ARG A 558 -30.44 -28.43 0.92
CA ARG A 558 -31.23 -27.78 -0.15
C ARG A 558 -30.34 -27.22 -1.25
N VAL A 559 -29.25 -26.53 -0.90
CA VAL A 559 -28.29 -26.00 -1.90
C VAL A 559 -27.63 -27.16 -2.65
N PHE A 560 -27.26 -28.24 -1.96
CA PHE A 560 -26.68 -29.43 -2.61
C PHE A 560 -27.69 -30.12 -3.56
N ALA A 561 -28.93 -30.30 -3.13
CA ALA A 561 -29.98 -30.83 -3.98
C ALA A 561 -30.21 -29.99 -5.23
N GLN A 562 -30.29 -28.67 -5.07
CA GLN A 562 -30.41 -27.74 -6.19
C GLN A 562 -29.22 -27.85 -7.18
N ALA A 563 -27.98 -27.89 -6.65
CA ALA A 563 -26.81 -28.07 -7.52
C ALA A 563 -26.83 -29.39 -8.30
N THR A 564 -27.24 -30.48 -7.66
CA THR A 564 -27.41 -31.79 -8.33
C THR A 564 -28.52 -31.78 -9.37
N ASP A 565 -29.62 -31.10 -9.12
CA ASP A 565 -30.71 -30.97 -10.09
C ASP A 565 -30.31 -30.11 -11.30
N LEU A 566 -29.51 -29.06 -11.09
CA LEU A 566 -28.95 -28.29 -12.21
C LEU A 566 -28.04 -29.13 -13.10
N LEU A 567 -27.20 -30.02 -12.51
CA LEU A 567 -26.39 -30.96 -13.30
C LEU A 567 -27.24 -31.96 -14.10
N LYS A 568 -28.36 -32.42 -13.55
CA LYS A 568 -29.30 -33.33 -14.26
C LYS A 568 -30.04 -32.60 -15.39
N THR A 569 -30.55 -31.40 -15.10
CA THR A 569 -31.38 -30.65 -16.10
C THR A 569 -30.52 -30.01 -17.19
N SER A 570 -29.23 -29.82 -16.97
CA SER A 570 -28.31 -29.25 -17.97
C SER A 570 -28.24 -30.09 -19.27
N SER A 571 -28.46 -31.41 -19.18
CA SER A 571 -28.46 -32.28 -20.36
C SER A 571 -29.61 -32.00 -21.35
N ASN A 572 -30.69 -31.39 -20.88
CA ASN A 572 -31.87 -31.06 -21.66
C ASN A 572 -31.91 -29.58 -22.10
N SER A 573 -30.90 -28.82 -21.77
CA SER A 573 -30.83 -27.38 -22.02
C SER A 573 -29.95 -27.04 -23.22
N GLU A 574 -30.21 -25.90 -23.88
CA GLU A 574 -29.32 -25.37 -24.90
C GLU A 574 -27.89 -25.19 -24.33
N LEU A 575 -26.89 -25.34 -25.19
CA LEU A 575 -25.47 -25.36 -24.82
C LEU A 575 -25.06 -24.18 -23.89
N ARG A 576 -25.59 -23.00 -24.17
CA ARG A 576 -25.30 -21.80 -23.34
C ARG A 576 -25.96 -21.86 -21.98
N ALA A 577 -27.20 -22.25 -21.90
CA ALA A 577 -27.91 -22.43 -20.62
C ALA A 577 -27.28 -23.57 -19.82
N ALA A 578 -27.01 -24.71 -20.49
CA ALA A 578 -26.35 -25.87 -19.92
C ALA A 578 -24.96 -25.49 -19.29
N SER A 579 -24.16 -24.73 -20.03
CA SER A 579 -22.85 -24.25 -19.56
C SER A 579 -22.98 -23.43 -18.25
N THR A 580 -23.97 -22.54 -18.20
CA THR A 580 -24.23 -21.71 -16.98
C THR A 580 -24.74 -22.58 -15.83
N GLN A 581 -25.69 -23.48 -16.08
CA GLN A 581 -26.21 -24.40 -15.05
C GLN A 581 -25.12 -25.29 -14.47
N ILE A 582 -24.24 -25.83 -15.29
CA ILE A 582 -23.08 -26.63 -14.86
C ILE A 582 -22.10 -25.80 -14.02
N GLN A 583 -21.79 -24.60 -14.48
CA GLN A 583 -20.91 -23.70 -13.76
C GLN A 583 -21.48 -23.36 -12.37
N VAL A 584 -22.73 -22.93 -12.31
CA VAL A 584 -23.43 -22.61 -11.06
C VAL A 584 -23.43 -23.82 -10.13
N ALA A 585 -23.78 -24.99 -10.63
CA ALA A 585 -23.83 -26.21 -9.82
C ALA A 585 -22.48 -26.55 -9.21
N TRP A 586 -21.40 -26.53 -9.98
CA TRP A 586 -20.07 -26.81 -9.43
C TRP A 586 -19.53 -25.72 -8.50
N ILE A 587 -19.90 -24.44 -8.71
CA ILE A 587 -19.61 -23.35 -7.76
C ILE A 587 -20.30 -23.62 -6.42
N LEU A 588 -21.59 -23.99 -6.43
CA LEU A 588 -22.34 -24.31 -5.21
C LEU A 588 -21.78 -25.55 -4.49
N ILE A 589 -21.48 -26.61 -5.22
CA ILE A 589 -20.85 -27.83 -4.66
C ILE A 589 -19.50 -27.46 -4.04
N GLY A 590 -18.65 -26.70 -4.77
CA GLY A 590 -17.37 -26.22 -4.23
C GLY A 590 -17.53 -25.40 -2.95
N GLY A 591 -18.54 -24.53 -2.89
CA GLY A 591 -18.84 -23.70 -1.71
C GLY A 591 -19.30 -24.50 -0.48
N LEU A 592 -19.81 -25.72 -0.68
CA LEU A 592 -20.21 -26.62 0.42
C LEU A 592 -19.05 -27.46 0.95
N MET A 593 -17.95 -27.63 0.20
CA MET A 593 -16.81 -28.46 0.64
C MET A 593 -16.15 -27.94 1.92
N PRO A 594 -16.02 -26.62 2.16
CA PRO A 594 -15.47 -26.08 3.40
C PRO A 594 -16.29 -26.38 4.66
N LEU A 595 -17.54 -26.85 4.54
CA LEU A 595 -18.33 -27.31 5.70
C LEU A 595 -17.65 -28.47 6.43
N GLY A 596 -16.78 -29.18 5.74
CA GLY A 596 -15.92 -30.21 6.31
C GLY A 596 -16.50 -31.63 6.31
N PRO A 597 -15.74 -32.59 6.88
CA PRO A 597 -16.02 -34.00 6.73
C PRO A 597 -17.41 -34.45 7.25
N SER A 598 -17.94 -33.80 8.25
CA SER A 598 -19.22 -34.19 8.84
C SER A 598 -20.38 -34.06 7.86
N PHE A 599 -20.42 -32.99 7.08
CA PHE A 599 -21.43 -32.80 6.06
C PHE A 599 -21.12 -33.60 4.78
N VAL A 600 -19.85 -33.51 4.33
CA VAL A 600 -19.44 -34.06 3.04
C VAL A 600 -19.51 -35.58 3.00
N LYS A 601 -19.26 -36.28 4.14
CA LYS A 601 -19.31 -37.73 4.25
C LYS A 601 -20.67 -38.29 3.83
N ILE A 602 -21.76 -37.60 4.18
CA ILE A 602 -23.13 -38.04 3.87
C ILE A 602 -23.36 -38.05 2.35
N HIS A 603 -22.75 -37.12 1.63
CA HIS A 603 -22.93 -36.94 0.19
C HIS A 603 -21.78 -37.53 -0.63
N LEU A 604 -20.77 -38.14 -0.03
CA LEU A 604 -19.52 -38.54 -0.68
C LEU A 604 -19.75 -39.49 -1.86
N SER A 605 -20.60 -40.49 -1.70
CA SER A 605 -20.90 -41.46 -2.78
C SER A 605 -21.53 -40.77 -4.00
N GLN A 606 -22.43 -39.84 -3.77
CA GLN A 606 -23.05 -39.05 -4.84
C GLN A 606 -22.02 -38.09 -5.49
N LEU A 607 -21.19 -37.43 -4.73
CA LEU A 607 -20.14 -36.58 -5.24
C LEU A 607 -19.15 -37.33 -6.11
N MET A 608 -18.69 -38.51 -5.65
CA MET A 608 -17.81 -39.37 -6.46
C MET A 608 -18.43 -39.78 -7.79
N LEU A 609 -19.75 -40.03 -7.80
CA LEU A 609 -20.48 -40.34 -9.04
C LEU A 609 -20.58 -39.12 -9.96
N LEU A 610 -20.88 -37.93 -9.40
CA LEU A 610 -20.97 -36.68 -10.17
C LEU A 610 -19.63 -36.34 -10.83
N TRP A 611 -18.51 -36.40 -10.07
CA TRP A 611 -17.16 -36.19 -10.64
C TRP A 611 -16.82 -37.22 -11.70
N LYS A 612 -17.13 -38.52 -11.48
CA LYS A 612 -16.93 -39.57 -12.49
C LYS A 612 -17.67 -39.26 -13.78
N ASN A 613 -18.92 -38.77 -13.69
CA ASN A 613 -19.72 -38.43 -14.87
C ASN A 613 -19.21 -37.17 -15.58
N ALA A 614 -18.65 -36.19 -14.83
CA ALA A 614 -18.08 -34.97 -15.41
C ALA A 614 -16.66 -35.19 -15.97
N LEU A 615 -15.95 -36.21 -15.49
CA LEU A 615 -14.58 -36.58 -15.89
C LEU A 615 -14.55 -37.98 -16.51
N PRO A 616 -15.33 -38.24 -17.56
CA PRO A 616 -15.41 -39.55 -18.16
C PRO A 616 -14.11 -39.93 -18.88
N LYS A 617 -13.95 -41.22 -19.17
CA LYS A 617 -12.91 -41.72 -20.06
C LYS A 617 -12.96 -40.91 -21.37
N HIS A 618 -11.79 -40.51 -21.86
CA HIS A 618 -11.71 -39.71 -23.08
C HIS A 618 -12.26 -40.47 -24.32
N LEU A 619 -12.72 -39.69 -25.27
CA LEU A 619 -13.17 -40.20 -26.56
C LEU A 619 -11.94 -40.35 -27.44
N GLY A 620 -11.92 -41.36 -28.35
CA GLY A 620 -10.81 -41.50 -29.28
C GLY A 620 -10.72 -40.37 -30.32
N LYS A 621 -9.56 -40.17 -30.92
CA LYS A 621 -9.28 -39.07 -31.88
C LYS A 621 -10.28 -38.98 -33.04
N GLU A 622 -10.80 -40.10 -33.52
CA GLU A 622 -11.80 -40.15 -34.59
C GLU A 622 -13.10 -39.43 -34.20
N ASN A 623 -13.49 -39.52 -32.91
CA ASN A 623 -14.69 -38.85 -32.40
C ASN A 623 -14.48 -37.35 -32.21
N PHE A 624 -13.23 -36.90 -31.99
CA PHE A 624 -12.91 -35.48 -31.87
C PHE A 624 -12.89 -34.78 -33.23
N ALA A 625 -12.48 -35.44 -34.28
CA ALA A 625 -12.41 -34.87 -35.63
C ALA A 625 -13.76 -34.40 -36.17
N GLN A 626 -14.85 -34.96 -35.65
CA GLN A 626 -16.21 -34.62 -36.04
C GLN A 626 -16.84 -33.49 -35.22
N ARG A 627 -16.17 -33.04 -34.12
CA ARG A 627 -16.69 -32.02 -33.19
C ARG A 627 -16.14 -30.64 -33.47
N GLY A 628 -16.99 -29.64 -33.37
CA GLY A 628 -16.59 -28.25 -33.51
C GLY A 628 -15.85 -27.72 -32.27
N ASN A 629 -15.07 -26.65 -32.43
CA ASN A 629 -14.33 -25.99 -31.33
C ASN A 629 -15.25 -25.55 -30.18
N LEU A 630 -16.48 -25.17 -30.46
CA LEU A 630 -17.44 -24.75 -29.43
C LEU A 630 -17.83 -25.93 -28.52
N GLU A 631 -18.05 -27.09 -29.09
CA GLU A 631 -18.39 -28.32 -28.35
C GLU A 631 -17.20 -28.80 -27.51
N MET A 632 -15.99 -28.78 -28.10
CA MET A 632 -14.76 -29.09 -27.37
C MET A 632 -14.53 -28.11 -26.22
N SER A 633 -14.78 -26.84 -26.43
CA SER A 633 -14.70 -25.81 -25.38
C SER A 633 -15.71 -26.06 -24.26
N PHE A 634 -16.92 -26.50 -24.60
CA PHE A 634 -17.91 -26.89 -23.61
C PHE A 634 -17.48 -28.11 -22.79
N LEU A 635 -16.92 -29.13 -23.44
CA LEU A 635 -16.39 -30.31 -22.71
C LEU A 635 -15.20 -29.99 -21.81
N ALA A 636 -14.33 -29.07 -22.22
CA ALA A 636 -13.24 -28.56 -21.40
C ALA A 636 -13.78 -27.74 -20.21
N HIS A 637 -14.80 -26.91 -20.45
CA HIS A 637 -15.46 -26.13 -19.41
C HIS A 637 -16.11 -27.02 -18.33
N VAL A 638 -16.82 -28.08 -18.72
CA VAL A 638 -17.38 -29.05 -17.76
C VAL A 638 -16.28 -29.63 -16.85
N ARG A 639 -15.17 -30.05 -17.45
CA ARG A 639 -14.03 -30.62 -16.73
C ARG A 639 -13.39 -29.61 -15.79
N GLU A 640 -13.17 -28.40 -16.25
CA GLU A 640 -12.59 -27.33 -15.42
C GLU A 640 -13.43 -27.06 -14.17
N CYS A 641 -14.77 -26.91 -14.35
CA CYS A 641 -15.69 -26.67 -13.25
C CYS A 641 -15.71 -27.84 -12.24
N ALA A 642 -15.77 -29.08 -12.73
CA ALA A 642 -15.76 -30.26 -11.87
C ALA A 642 -14.43 -30.41 -11.10
N LEU A 643 -13.29 -30.20 -11.77
CA LEU A 643 -11.96 -30.21 -11.13
C LEU A 643 -11.81 -29.11 -10.10
N GLY A 644 -12.39 -27.93 -10.34
CA GLY A 644 -12.40 -26.86 -9.35
C GLY A 644 -13.08 -27.29 -8.05
N SER A 645 -14.24 -27.93 -8.10
CA SER A 645 -14.91 -28.45 -6.91
C SER A 645 -14.16 -29.62 -6.26
N LEU A 646 -13.53 -30.50 -7.06
CA LEU A 646 -12.70 -31.59 -6.57
C LEU A 646 -11.46 -31.08 -5.83
N LEU A 647 -10.83 -30.03 -6.33
CA LEU A 647 -9.70 -29.37 -5.68
C LEU A 647 -10.08 -28.87 -4.28
N VAL A 648 -11.21 -28.18 -4.15
CA VAL A 648 -11.70 -27.70 -2.84
C VAL A 648 -12.05 -28.87 -1.93
N PHE A 649 -12.61 -29.96 -2.48
CA PHE A 649 -12.83 -31.18 -1.70
C PHE A 649 -11.52 -31.74 -1.13
N LEU A 650 -10.48 -31.87 -1.93
CA LEU A 650 -9.17 -32.37 -1.50
C LEU A 650 -8.54 -31.47 -0.44
N GLU A 651 -8.75 -30.15 -0.54
CA GLU A 651 -8.24 -29.18 0.43
C GLU A 651 -8.89 -29.33 1.81
N PHE A 652 -10.22 -29.45 1.88
CA PHE A 652 -10.93 -29.42 3.16
C PHE A 652 -11.29 -30.80 3.72
N ASN A 653 -11.34 -31.82 2.88
CA ASN A 653 -11.87 -33.12 3.22
C ASN A 653 -10.88 -34.26 2.96
N SER A 654 -9.58 -33.95 3.04
CA SER A 654 -8.51 -34.94 2.84
C SER A 654 -8.69 -36.20 3.72
N LYS A 655 -9.20 -36.07 4.92
CA LYS A 655 -9.46 -37.16 5.86
C LYS A 655 -10.52 -38.16 5.36
N LEU A 656 -11.38 -37.79 4.42
CA LEU A 656 -12.38 -38.67 3.81
C LEU A 656 -11.86 -39.47 2.62
N VAL A 657 -10.68 -39.13 2.13
CA VAL A 657 -10.09 -39.81 0.96
C VAL A 657 -9.42 -41.09 1.43
N THR A 658 -10.04 -42.22 1.16
CA THR A 658 -9.45 -43.55 1.35
C THR A 658 -8.47 -43.91 0.24
N ALA A 659 -7.68 -44.97 0.39
CA ALA A 659 -6.77 -45.45 -0.68
C ALA A 659 -7.53 -45.77 -1.99
N ASP A 660 -8.72 -46.40 -1.87
CA ASP A 660 -9.58 -46.65 -3.05
C ASP A 660 -10.13 -45.34 -3.63
N GLY A 661 -10.54 -44.39 -2.78
CA GLY A 661 -10.94 -43.06 -3.21
C GLY A 661 -9.84 -42.32 -3.96
N ALA A 662 -8.61 -42.39 -3.46
CA ALA A 662 -7.44 -41.77 -4.10
C ALA A 662 -7.17 -42.37 -5.50
N ARG A 663 -7.23 -43.71 -5.64
CA ARG A 663 -7.11 -44.40 -6.94
C ARG A 663 -8.19 -43.96 -7.92
N ARG A 664 -9.44 -43.88 -7.45
CA ARG A 664 -10.56 -43.43 -8.33
C ARG A 664 -10.37 -42.00 -8.76
N ILE A 665 -9.93 -41.09 -7.87
CA ILE A 665 -9.61 -39.70 -8.22
C ILE A 665 -8.46 -39.66 -9.23
N ALA A 666 -7.37 -40.39 -8.98
CA ALA A 666 -6.26 -40.49 -9.92
C ALA A 666 -6.70 -40.98 -11.31
N THR A 667 -7.59 -41.96 -11.38
CA THR A 667 -8.19 -42.42 -12.66
C THR A 667 -8.97 -41.30 -13.34
N MET A 668 -9.77 -40.51 -12.63
CA MET A 668 -10.50 -39.38 -13.22
C MET A 668 -9.55 -38.28 -13.73
N LEU A 669 -8.44 -38.03 -13.04
CA LEU A 669 -7.40 -37.09 -13.50
C LEU A 669 -6.72 -37.64 -14.77
N GLN A 670 -6.38 -38.92 -14.83
CA GLN A 670 -5.84 -39.57 -16.02
C GLN A 670 -6.79 -39.48 -17.23
N ASN A 671 -8.09 -39.75 -17.02
CA ASN A 671 -9.07 -39.60 -18.07
C ASN A 671 -9.08 -38.16 -18.62
N THR A 672 -8.86 -37.20 -17.77
CA THR A 672 -8.78 -35.77 -18.16
C THR A 672 -7.49 -35.46 -18.93
N VAL A 673 -6.36 -36.04 -18.55
CA VAL A 673 -5.11 -35.92 -19.34
C VAL A 673 -5.29 -36.55 -20.73
N GLY A 674 -5.88 -37.77 -20.81
CA GLY A 674 -6.19 -38.39 -22.10
C GLY A 674 -7.09 -37.53 -22.98
N PHE A 675 -8.09 -36.85 -22.40
CA PHE A 675 -8.91 -35.84 -23.11
C PHE A 675 -8.06 -34.70 -23.67
N LEU A 676 -7.11 -34.18 -22.90
CA LEU A 676 -6.23 -33.08 -23.33
C LEU A 676 -5.29 -33.52 -24.46
N ASP A 677 -4.77 -34.74 -24.39
CA ASP A 677 -3.85 -35.31 -25.40
C ASP A 677 -4.54 -35.56 -26.76
N ASP A 678 -5.84 -35.83 -26.72
CA ASP A 678 -6.64 -36.09 -27.94
C ASP A 678 -7.14 -34.79 -28.59
N LEU A 679 -7.07 -33.64 -27.91
CA LEU A 679 -7.46 -32.34 -28.45
C LEU A 679 -6.54 -31.95 -29.63
N PRO A 680 -7.11 -31.37 -30.71
CA PRO A 680 -6.29 -30.90 -31.83
C PRO A 680 -5.32 -29.81 -31.37
N LYS A 681 -4.05 -29.97 -31.74
CA LYS A 681 -3.02 -28.92 -31.44
C LYS A 681 -3.43 -27.62 -32.12
N GLN A 682 -3.64 -26.62 -31.34
CA GLN A 682 -4.04 -25.33 -31.84
C GLN A 682 -2.83 -24.48 -32.21
N LYS A 683 -2.91 -23.74 -33.31
CA LYS A 683 -1.91 -22.76 -33.68
C LYS A 683 -1.96 -21.61 -32.68
N SER A 684 -0.80 -21.20 -32.19
CA SER A 684 -0.71 -20.02 -31.32
C SER A 684 -1.20 -18.80 -32.09
N VAL A 685 -2.24 -18.14 -31.59
CA VAL A 685 -2.74 -16.90 -32.16
C VAL A 685 -2.18 -15.74 -31.37
N THR A 686 -1.30 -14.97 -32.01
CA THR A 686 -0.62 -13.83 -31.39
C THR A 686 -1.45 -12.54 -31.41
N ASP A 687 -2.52 -12.51 -32.24
CA ASP A 687 -3.34 -11.31 -32.38
C ASP A 687 -4.45 -11.22 -31.32
N ILE A 688 -4.41 -10.16 -30.53
CA ILE A 688 -5.35 -9.87 -29.45
C ILE A 688 -6.79 -9.68 -29.97
N SER A 689 -6.95 -9.17 -31.19
CA SER A 689 -8.27 -8.99 -31.81
C SER A 689 -9.01 -10.32 -32.08
N GLN A 690 -8.27 -11.40 -32.16
CA GLN A 690 -8.81 -12.76 -32.41
C GLN A 690 -9.10 -13.53 -31.11
N ARG A 691 -8.90 -12.97 -29.93
CA ARG A 691 -9.09 -13.66 -28.63
C ARG A 691 -10.53 -14.08 -28.33
N LEU A 692 -11.48 -13.50 -29.01
CA LEU A 692 -12.88 -13.94 -28.96
C LEU A 692 -13.15 -15.11 -29.89
N HIS A 693 -12.17 -15.54 -30.71
CA HIS A 693 -12.31 -16.67 -31.59
C HIS A 693 -12.46 -17.99 -30.79
N PRO A 694 -13.38 -18.89 -31.15
CA PRO A 694 -13.63 -20.14 -30.42
C PRO A 694 -12.40 -21.02 -30.20
N SER A 695 -11.41 -20.96 -31.08
CA SER A 695 -10.15 -21.72 -30.93
C SER A 695 -9.28 -21.22 -29.80
N LEU A 696 -9.26 -19.91 -29.55
CA LEU A 696 -8.49 -19.33 -28.42
C LEU A 696 -9.16 -19.59 -27.07
N GLN A 697 -10.50 -19.57 -27.05
CA GLN A 697 -11.24 -19.93 -25.85
C GLN A 697 -10.98 -21.39 -25.45
N LEU A 698 -10.88 -22.30 -26.44
CA LEU A 698 -10.50 -23.67 -26.19
C LEU A 698 -9.08 -23.79 -25.64
N HIS A 699 -8.12 -23.04 -26.17
CA HIS A 699 -6.74 -23.03 -25.66
C HIS A 699 -6.66 -22.56 -24.19
N ASP A 700 -7.34 -21.48 -23.87
CA ASP A 700 -7.37 -20.96 -22.49
C ASP A 700 -8.03 -21.96 -21.53
N LEU A 701 -9.12 -22.60 -21.93
CA LEU A 701 -9.78 -23.65 -21.16
C LEU A 701 -8.91 -24.89 -20.98
N THR A 702 -8.19 -25.32 -22.03
CA THR A 702 -7.28 -26.46 -21.92
C THR A 702 -6.13 -26.18 -20.94
N THR A 703 -5.55 -24.98 -20.98
CA THR A 703 -4.54 -24.54 -20.02
C THR A 703 -5.07 -24.56 -18.59
N MET A 704 -6.31 -24.11 -18.39
CA MET A 704 -6.96 -24.15 -17.08
C MET A 704 -7.22 -25.57 -16.59
N VAL A 705 -7.66 -26.46 -17.47
CA VAL A 705 -7.87 -27.88 -17.14
C VAL A 705 -6.54 -28.53 -16.75
N GLN A 706 -5.45 -28.29 -17.50
CA GLN A 706 -4.11 -28.78 -17.16
C GLN A 706 -3.69 -28.32 -15.76
N ARG A 707 -3.85 -27.04 -15.48
CA ARG A 707 -3.53 -26.45 -14.17
C ARG A 707 -4.35 -27.10 -13.05
N ARG A 708 -5.65 -27.30 -13.25
CA ARG A 708 -6.53 -27.95 -12.26
C ARG A 708 -6.14 -29.41 -12.02
N VAL A 709 -5.80 -30.15 -13.07
CA VAL A 709 -5.30 -31.51 -12.95
C VAL A 709 -4.04 -31.54 -12.08
N LEU A 710 -3.06 -30.68 -12.37
CA LEU A 710 -1.82 -30.61 -11.59
C LEU A 710 -2.04 -30.21 -10.14
N GLN A 711 -2.93 -29.26 -9.88
CA GLN A 711 -3.31 -28.87 -8.51
C GLN A 711 -3.97 -30.01 -7.76
N CYS A 712 -4.94 -30.70 -8.37
CA CYS A 712 -5.59 -31.86 -7.77
C CYS A 712 -4.59 -33.01 -7.54
N PHE A 713 -3.69 -33.27 -8.47
CA PHE A 713 -2.65 -34.28 -8.36
C PHE A 713 -1.67 -33.97 -7.21
N SER A 714 -1.18 -32.73 -7.14
CA SER A 714 -0.34 -32.29 -6.04
C SER A 714 -1.00 -32.47 -4.67
N LYS A 715 -2.28 -32.06 -4.53
CA LYS A 715 -3.03 -32.27 -3.28
C LYS A 715 -3.23 -33.74 -2.97
N LEU A 716 -3.53 -34.57 -3.99
CA LEU A 716 -3.75 -35.99 -3.80
C LEU A 716 -2.52 -36.72 -3.28
N ILE A 717 -1.33 -36.38 -3.76
CA ILE A 717 -0.04 -36.93 -3.29
C ILE A 717 0.16 -36.62 -1.80
N HIS A 718 -0.22 -35.42 -1.34
CA HIS A 718 -0.03 -35.03 0.07
C HIS A 718 -1.05 -35.68 1.02
N VAL A 719 -2.20 -36.12 0.51
CA VAL A 719 -3.29 -36.65 1.36
C VAL A 719 -3.00 -38.06 1.89
N HIS A 720 -2.36 -38.93 1.10
CA HIS A 720 -2.13 -40.32 1.43
C HIS A 720 -0.67 -40.75 1.22
N PRO A 721 0.23 -40.52 2.19
CA PRO A 721 1.63 -40.92 2.11
C PRO A 721 1.84 -42.43 1.86
N LEU A 722 0.96 -43.28 2.39
CA LEU A 722 1.07 -44.76 2.25
C LEU A 722 0.62 -45.27 0.87
N SER A 723 -0.12 -44.47 0.09
CA SER A 723 -0.58 -44.82 -1.25
C SER A 723 0.23 -44.12 -2.36
N HIS A 724 1.34 -43.49 -2.01
CA HIS A 724 2.17 -42.71 -2.93
C HIS A 724 2.59 -43.54 -4.15
N GLY A 725 2.97 -44.79 -3.95
CA GLY A 725 3.37 -45.67 -5.05
C GLY A 725 2.32 -45.79 -6.14
N ASP A 726 1.07 -46.02 -5.77
CA ASP A 726 -0.04 -46.23 -6.72
C ASP A 726 -0.45 -44.96 -7.45
N VAL A 727 -0.35 -43.81 -6.76
CA VAL A 727 -0.75 -42.49 -7.32
C VAL A 727 0.39 -41.87 -8.12
N ILE A 728 1.65 -41.98 -7.65
CA ILE A 728 2.83 -41.45 -8.34
C ILE A 728 3.15 -42.29 -9.59
N SER A 729 2.86 -43.59 -9.58
CA SER A 729 3.12 -44.44 -10.73
C SER A 729 2.25 -44.16 -11.98
N GLN A 730 1.36 -43.17 -11.88
CA GLN A 730 0.49 -42.74 -13.00
C GLN A 730 1.31 -41.96 -14.02
N THR A 731 1.83 -42.68 -15.03
CA THR A 731 2.79 -42.14 -16.03
C THR A 731 2.28 -40.90 -16.76
N SER A 732 0.97 -40.83 -17.06
CA SER A 732 0.39 -39.68 -17.77
C SER A 732 0.37 -38.41 -16.93
N LEU A 733 0.10 -38.53 -15.64
CA LEU A 733 0.13 -37.38 -14.72
C LEU A 733 1.54 -36.87 -14.48
N LEU A 734 2.52 -37.80 -14.33
CA LEU A 734 3.93 -37.47 -14.25
C LEU A 734 4.43 -36.83 -15.54
N SER A 735 4.06 -37.36 -16.68
CA SER A 735 4.42 -36.81 -17.99
C SER A 735 3.90 -35.40 -18.15
N LEU A 736 2.65 -35.14 -17.76
CA LEU A 736 2.09 -33.79 -17.76
C LEU A 736 2.84 -32.83 -16.80
N ALA A 737 3.21 -33.29 -15.61
CA ALA A 737 3.96 -32.49 -14.66
C ALA A 737 5.35 -32.13 -15.20
N ILE A 738 6.08 -33.14 -15.73
CA ILE A 738 7.42 -32.97 -16.28
C ILE A 738 7.37 -32.02 -17.50
N SER A 739 6.43 -32.23 -18.42
CA SER A 739 6.30 -31.37 -19.62
C SER A 739 5.96 -29.93 -19.29
N SER A 740 5.31 -29.69 -18.14
CA SER A 740 5.00 -28.33 -17.67
C SER A 740 6.23 -27.63 -17.08
N PHE A 741 7.26 -28.37 -16.64
CA PHE A 741 8.54 -27.86 -16.16
C PHE A 741 9.64 -27.83 -17.20
N ALA A 742 9.49 -28.57 -18.32
CA ALA A 742 10.42 -28.50 -19.43
C ALA A 742 10.39 -27.07 -20.00
N GLU A 743 11.55 -26.41 -20.02
CA GLU A 743 11.66 -25.13 -20.70
C GLU A 743 11.18 -25.28 -22.14
N PRO A 744 10.23 -24.48 -22.59
CA PRO A 744 9.92 -24.44 -24.02
C PRO A 744 11.21 -24.05 -24.74
N ASP A 745 11.49 -24.72 -25.88
CA ASP A 745 12.61 -24.34 -26.75
C ASP A 745 12.74 -22.82 -26.78
N SER A 746 13.96 -22.33 -26.63
CA SER A 746 14.26 -20.89 -26.50
C SER A 746 13.71 -20.02 -27.64
N THR A 747 13.28 -20.65 -28.73
CA THR A 747 12.56 -20.03 -29.84
C THR A 747 11.05 -19.89 -29.60
N GLN A 748 10.49 -20.50 -28.55
CA GLN A 748 9.06 -20.48 -28.24
C GLN A 748 8.68 -19.77 -26.94
N SER A 749 9.63 -19.20 -26.20
CA SER A 749 9.34 -18.42 -25.00
C SER A 749 8.51 -17.15 -25.30
N GLY A 750 8.61 -16.60 -26.50
CA GLY A 750 7.83 -15.45 -26.93
C GLY A 750 6.30 -15.58 -26.87
N PRO A 751 5.68 -16.75 -27.17
CA PRO A 751 4.21 -16.86 -27.16
C PRO A 751 3.58 -16.81 -25.77
N LEU A 752 4.20 -17.41 -24.75
CA LEU A 752 3.68 -17.37 -23.38
C LEU A 752 3.86 -15.98 -22.79
N GLU A 753 5.04 -15.42 -22.94
CA GLU A 753 5.37 -14.08 -22.47
C GLU A 753 4.52 -13.00 -23.17
N SER A 754 4.38 -13.07 -24.49
CA SER A 754 3.49 -12.17 -25.22
C SER A 754 2.02 -12.39 -24.89
N SER A 755 1.60 -13.62 -24.57
CA SER A 755 0.24 -13.91 -24.11
C SER A 755 -0.04 -13.37 -22.72
N ILE A 756 0.92 -13.48 -21.79
CA ILE A 756 0.83 -12.88 -20.45
C ILE A 756 0.82 -11.36 -20.56
N THR A 757 1.74 -10.76 -21.30
CA THR A 757 1.83 -9.31 -21.51
C THR A 757 0.58 -8.75 -22.19
N ALA A 758 0.09 -9.42 -23.21
CA ALA A 758 -1.15 -9.05 -23.90
C ALA A 758 -2.39 -9.28 -23.00
N SER A 759 -2.38 -10.29 -22.14
CA SER A 759 -3.44 -10.52 -21.16
C SER A 759 -3.47 -9.42 -20.11
N THR A 760 -2.30 -9.02 -19.59
CA THR A 760 -2.21 -7.91 -18.64
C THR A 760 -2.67 -6.57 -19.22
N ALA A 761 -2.46 -6.33 -20.51
CA ALA A 761 -2.86 -5.08 -21.16
C ALA A 761 -4.39 -4.89 -21.31
N GLN A 762 -5.18 -5.99 -21.40
CA GLN A 762 -6.63 -5.94 -21.62
C GLN A 762 -7.43 -6.85 -20.68
N PHE A 763 -6.82 -7.31 -19.63
CA PHE A 763 -7.29 -8.40 -18.78
C PHE A 763 -8.74 -8.25 -18.28
N GLU A 764 -9.11 -7.12 -17.72
CA GLU A 764 -10.47 -6.88 -17.21
C GLU A 764 -11.50 -6.80 -18.35
N THR A 765 -11.16 -6.15 -19.45
CA THR A 765 -12.06 -6.01 -20.60
C THR A 765 -12.29 -7.35 -21.27
N LEU A 766 -11.25 -8.17 -21.41
CA LEU A 766 -11.37 -9.53 -21.98
C LEU A 766 -12.16 -10.46 -21.07
N TRP A 767 -12.04 -10.36 -19.76
CA TRP A 767 -12.85 -11.13 -18.83
C TRP A 767 -14.31 -10.75 -18.92
N ASP A 768 -14.64 -9.47 -18.94
CA ASP A 768 -16.01 -9.01 -19.07
C ASP A 768 -16.63 -9.46 -20.40
N LEU A 769 -15.85 -9.50 -21.48
CA LEU A 769 -16.31 -9.96 -22.78
C LEU A 769 -16.48 -11.49 -22.83
N SER A 770 -15.48 -12.25 -22.35
CA SER A 770 -15.51 -13.71 -22.36
C SER A 770 -16.58 -14.29 -21.44
N ASP A 771 -16.92 -13.61 -20.37
CA ASP A 771 -17.96 -14.00 -19.43
C ASP A 771 -19.37 -14.04 -20.08
N ASN A 772 -19.58 -13.32 -21.18
CA ASN A 772 -20.83 -13.40 -21.95
C ASN A 772 -21.12 -14.78 -22.53
N PHE A 773 -20.09 -15.58 -22.76
CA PHE A 773 -20.21 -16.91 -23.34
C PHE A 773 -20.31 -18.00 -22.28
N ALA A 774 -20.32 -17.66 -21.00
CA ALA A 774 -20.35 -18.56 -19.84
C ALA A 774 -19.12 -19.49 -19.71
N PHE A 775 -18.15 -19.43 -20.63
CA PHE A 775 -16.87 -20.13 -20.56
C PHE A 775 -15.77 -19.33 -21.29
N GLY A 776 -14.50 -19.68 -21.08
CA GLY A 776 -13.34 -18.99 -21.67
C GLY A 776 -12.41 -18.44 -20.60
N LEU A 777 -11.82 -17.26 -20.82
CA LEU A 777 -10.81 -16.64 -19.95
C LEU A 777 -11.22 -16.46 -18.48
N THR A 778 -12.51 -16.45 -18.18
CA THR A 778 -13.02 -16.42 -16.81
C THR A 778 -12.60 -17.64 -15.98
N GLY A 779 -12.15 -18.71 -16.61
CA GLY A 779 -11.60 -19.87 -15.91
C GLY A 779 -10.46 -19.53 -14.96
N LEU A 780 -9.52 -18.65 -15.36
CA LEU A 780 -8.41 -18.19 -14.50
C LEU A 780 -8.90 -17.55 -13.21
N ALA A 781 -9.91 -16.73 -13.32
CA ALA A 781 -10.43 -15.99 -12.18
C ALA A 781 -11.34 -16.84 -11.28
N ARG A 782 -11.97 -17.90 -11.78
CA ARG A 782 -12.78 -18.84 -10.96
C ARG A 782 -11.94 -19.50 -9.86
N GLU A 783 -10.67 -19.72 -10.12
CA GLU A 783 -9.75 -20.29 -9.14
C GLU A 783 -9.71 -19.50 -7.84
N TYR A 784 -9.77 -18.18 -7.94
CA TYR A 784 -9.68 -17.31 -6.78
C TYR A 784 -10.90 -17.37 -5.87
N VAL A 785 -12.08 -17.64 -6.40
CA VAL A 785 -13.27 -17.82 -5.56
C VAL A 785 -13.16 -19.08 -4.74
N HIS A 786 -12.72 -20.19 -5.33
CA HIS A 786 -12.69 -21.48 -4.67
C HIS A 786 -11.44 -21.70 -3.81
N VAL A 787 -10.25 -21.38 -4.33
CA VAL A 787 -8.99 -21.67 -3.65
C VAL A 787 -8.67 -20.64 -2.59
N THR A 788 -8.90 -19.37 -2.86
CA THR A 788 -8.60 -18.29 -1.90
C THR A 788 -9.63 -18.14 -0.78
N LEU A 789 -10.90 -18.44 -1.05
CA LEU A 789 -11.87 -18.54 0.03
C LEU A 789 -11.57 -19.72 0.97
N SER A 790 -10.81 -20.70 0.49
CA SER A 790 -10.61 -21.96 1.19
C SER A 790 -9.22 -22.20 1.77
N GLY A 791 -8.16 -21.65 1.24
CA GLY A 791 -6.83 -22.26 1.40
C GLY A 791 -5.87 -21.64 2.39
N ARG A 792 -6.00 -20.42 2.84
CA ARG A 792 -4.96 -19.76 3.66
C ARG A 792 -5.20 -19.70 5.17
N HIS A 793 -6.34 -20.12 5.66
CA HIS A 793 -6.69 -19.91 7.06
C HIS A 793 -6.18 -20.96 8.06
N GLN A 794 -5.44 -21.98 7.67
CA GLN A 794 -5.09 -23.06 8.61
C GLN A 794 -3.73 -22.90 9.30
N ASN A 795 -2.83 -22.06 8.88
CA ASN A 795 -1.45 -22.05 9.42
C ASN A 795 -0.92 -20.72 9.96
N ASP A 796 -1.65 -19.62 9.87
CA ASP A 796 -1.13 -18.34 10.37
C ASP A 796 -2.03 -17.74 11.45
N ASN A 797 -1.46 -17.59 12.66
CA ASN A 797 -1.98 -16.75 13.74
C ASN A 797 -1.83 -15.24 13.41
N GLY A 798 -1.70 -14.89 12.13
CA GLY A 798 -1.68 -13.54 11.64
C GLY A 798 -3.06 -13.01 11.26
N PRO A 799 -3.24 -11.70 11.09
CA PRO A 799 -4.50 -11.12 10.62
C PRO A 799 -4.91 -11.74 9.29
N ALA A 800 -6.16 -12.15 9.21
CA ALA A 800 -6.74 -12.83 8.05
C ALA A 800 -6.51 -12.05 6.75
N TRP A 801 -5.64 -12.55 5.91
CA TRP A 801 -5.43 -12.03 4.55
C TRP A 801 -6.72 -12.19 3.75
N SER A 802 -7.18 -11.12 3.15
CA SER A 802 -8.41 -11.15 2.38
C SER A 802 -8.21 -11.91 1.05
N ALA A 803 -9.23 -12.63 0.58
CA ALA A 803 -9.20 -13.28 -0.73
C ALA A 803 -9.07 -12.25 -1.89
N VAL A 804 -9.42 -10.99 -1.63
CA VAL A 804 -9.18 -9.86 -2.54
C VAL A 804 -7.70 -9.55 -2.67
N GLU A 805 -6.91 -9.66 -1.57
CA GLU A 805 -5.45 -9.59 -1.68
C GLU A 805 -4.89 -10.69 -2.54
N SER A 806 -5.48 -11.88 -2.52
CA SER A 806 -5.02 -12.97 -3.37
C SER A 806 -5.44 -12.80 -4.82
N ALA A 807 -6.61 -12.23 -5.12
CA ALA A 807 -7.00 -11.89 -6.47
C ALA A 807 -6.18 -10.71 -7.01
N ASP A 808 -5.99 -9.66 -6.19
CA ASP A 808 -5.10 -8.54 -6.51
C ASP A 808 -3.63 -8.98 -6.50
N GLN A 809 -3.23 -9.91 -5.65
CA GLN A 809 -1.88 -10.46 -5.60
C GLN A 809 -1.57 -11.39 -6.77
N ALA A 810 -2.54 -12.09 -7.30
CA ALA A 810 -2.33 -12.85 -8.52
C ALA A 810 -2.27 -11.95 -9.75
N ILE A 811 -3.00 -10.84 -9.74
CA ILE A 811 -2.81 -9.77 -10.72
C ILE A 811 -1.44 -9.11 -10.49
N ASP A 812 -1.04 -8.87 -9.25
CA ASP A 812 0.27 -8.34 -8.87
C ASP A 812 1.40 -9.34 -9.15
N ASP A 813 1.23 -10.63 -8.92
CA ASP A 813 2.21 -11.67 -9.21
C ASP A 813 2.40 -11.82 -10.72
N SER A 814 1.34 -11.66 -11.52
CA SER A 814 1.46 -11.57 -12.98
C SER A 814 2.21 -10.30 -13.43
N VAL A 815 2.06 -9.20 -12.71
CA VAL A 815 2.79 -7.94 -12.95
C VAL A 815 4.19 -7.95 -12.34
N SER A 816 4.40 -8.60 -11.19
CA SER A 816 5.73 -8.72 -10.57
C SER A 816 6.61 -9.75 -11.28
N PHE A 817 6.03 -10.68 -11.99
CA PHE A 817 6.76 -11.58 -12.89
C PHE A 817 7.40 -10.80 -14.06
N GLU A 818 6.73 -9.76 -14.58
CA GLU A 818 7.32 -8.81 -15.52
C GLU A 818 8.48 -7.97 -14.91
N ASN A 819 8.48 -7.75 -13.60
CA ASN A 819 9.55 -7.04 -12.89
C ASN A 819 10.68 -7.97 -12.43
N ALA A 820 10.49 -9.27 -12.45
CA ALA A 820 11.49 -10.27 -12.11
C ALA A 820 12.28 -10.77 -13.34
N LEU A 821 11.79 -10.51 -14.55
CA LEU A 821 12.49 -10.64 -15.83
C LEU A 821 13.13 -9.31 -16.22
#